data_ef5f7c70c7f49d2f51bbfa66c33c2d45
#
_entry.id   ef5f7c70c7f49d2f51bbfa66c33c2d45
#
_cell.length_a   1.000
_cell.length_b   1.000
_cell.length_c   1.000
_cell.angle_alpha   90.00
_cell.angle_beta   90.00
_cell.angle_gamma   90.00
#
_symmetry.space_group_name_H-M   'P 1'
#
loop_
_entity.id
_entity.type
_entity.pdbx_description
1 polymer ?
#
loop_
_entity_poly.entity_id
_entity_poly.type
_entity_poly.pdbx_seq_one_letter_code
_entity_poly.pdbx_strand_id
1 'polypeptide(L)'
;MTTPSTGSIESRIAEQLGVRERQVRAAVELLDGGATVPFIARYRKEATEMLDDAQLRTLEERLRYLRELEERRSAVLESVAEQGKLTDELRAAIEAAETKARLEDIYLPFKPKRRTKAQIAKEAGLEPLADGLLGDPSAEPLSAAAAFADPEKGVADAQAALDGARAILAERFSEDADLIGTLRERMWGRGRLAAKVREGQEEAGAKFSDYFDFAEPFTELPSHRVLAMLRGEKEGVLDLNLEPEEPQADPSAPSSYEVEVASRFGIADRGRPGDRWLLDTARWAWRTRIMVHLGIDVRSRLRTAAEDEAVRVFAANLRDLLLAAPAGTRATLGLDPGFRTGVKVAVVDATGKVVATDTVYPHVPRNQWDGSLEKLAALARAHQVELVAIGNGTASRETDKLAADLIAAHPELKLTKVMVSEAGASVYSASEFASQELPELDVSLRGAVSIARRLQDPLAELVKIDPKSIGVGQYQHDLSEVKLSRSLDAVVEDCVNGVGVDVNTASAPLLARVSGIGSGLAENIVAHRDSNGPFTSRKALKDVSRLGPKAYEQCAGFLRIRGGDDPLDASSVHPEAYPVVRRMAKAAGGVDVLIGSAATLRSLNAQEFVDEKFGLPTVTDILRELEKPGRDPRPAFRTATFREGVEKLSDLEAGMVLEGVVTNVAAFGAFVDVGVHQDGLVHVSAMSRNFVKDPREVVKPGDIVKVKVMEVDAARKRISLTLRLDDEPGVAGGGRERRGGEGRSGGGRPAQGQGGGGRQGERRGGARAPQQRQGRGGGRGQSAPPPANDAMADALRRAGLVDPKQR
;
A
#
# COMPACT_ATOMS: atom_id res chain seq x y z
N MET A 1 40.65 -15.42 -2.40
CA MET A 1 39.76 -14.27 -2.68
C MET A 1 39.16 -14.50 -4.04
N THR A 2 37.98 -15.09 -4.10
CA THR A 2 37.22 -15.30 -5.32
C THR A 2 36.65 -13.98 -5.75
N THR A 3 37.03 -13.48 -6.91
CA THR A 3 36.40 -12.37 -7.62
C THR A 3 34.90 -12.62 -7.66
N PRO A 4 34.04 -11.70 -7.20
CA PRO A 4 32.60 -11.83 -7.42
C PRO A 4 32.38 -11.69 -8.93
N SER A 5 32.08 -12.80 -9.57
CA SER A 5 31.52 -12.85 -10.90
C SER A 5 30.19 -12.08 -10.82
N THR A 6 30.07 -10.96 -11.51
CA THR A 6 28.78 -10.34 -11.77
C THR A 6 27.97 -11.32 -12.60
N GLY A 7 27.22 -12.21 -11.92
CA GLY A 7 26.35 -13.16 -12.56
C GLY A 7 25.34 -12.45 -13.46
N SER A 8 24.84 -13.14 -14.47
CA SER A 8 23.77 -12.64 -15.34
C SER A 8 22.58 -12.11 -14.50
N ILE A 9 21.74 -11.26 -15.10
CA ILE A 9 20.50 -10.78 -14.42
C ILE A 9 19.70 -11.98 -13.92
N GLU A 10 19.60 -13.04 -14.72
CA GLU A 10 18.87 -14.26 -14.40
C GLU A 10 19.49 -15.00 -13.20
N SER A 11 20.81 -15.07 -13.12
CA SER A 11 21.52 -15.69 -11.99
C SER A 11 21.27 -14.94 -10.68
N ARG A 12 21.30 -13.61 -10.71
CA ARG A 12 21.03 -12.74 -9.55
C ARG A 12 19.59 -12.86 -9.06
N ILE A 13 18.63 -12.91 -9.98
CA ILE A 13 17.23 -13.13 -9.65
C ILE A 13 17.02 -14.54 -9.06
N ALA A 14 17.65 -15.54 -9.63
CA ALA A 14 17.57 -16.93 -9.17
C ALA A 14 18.07 -17.07 -7.72
N GLU A 15 19.20 -16.43 -7.38
CA GLU A 15 19.72 -16.39 -6.02
C GLU A 15 18.74 -15.73 -5.04
N GLN A 16 18.17 -14.60 -5.42
CA GLN A 16 17.21 -13.84 -4.57
C GLN A 16 15.91 -14.61 -4.33
N LEU A 17 15.43 -15.36 -5.32
CA LEU A 17 14.20 -16.16 -5.23
C LEU A 17 14.43 -17.55 -4.64
N GLY A 18 15.68 -17.98 -4.49
CA GLY A 18 16.03 -19.35 -4.07
C GLY A 18 15.64 -20.41 -5.09
N VAL A 19 15.69 -20.08 -6.39
CA VAL A 19 15.32 -20.96 -7.51
C VAL A 19 16.51 -21.17 -8.46
N ARG A 20 16.33 -22.03 -9.46
CA ARG A 20 17.38 -22.30 -10.45
C ARG A 20 17.38 -21.25 -11.56
N GLU A 21 18.57 -20.86 -12.06
CA GLU A 21 18.71 -19.89 -13.14
C GLU A 21 17.91 -20.24 -14.40
N ARG A 22 17.82 -21.53 -14.76
CA ARG A 22 17.05 -21.98 -15.92
C ARG A 22 15.55 -21.68 -15.79
N GLN A 23 15.00 -21.71 -14.56
CA GLN A 23 13.59 -21.34 -14.29
C GLN A 23 13.37 -19.86 -14.56
N VAL A 24 14.30 -19.02 -14.09
CA VAL A 24 14.26 -17.56 -14.30
C VAL A 24 14.40 -17.26 -15.80
N ARG A 25 15.36 -17.87 -16.49
CA ARG A 25 15.58 -17.67 -17.94
C ARG A 25 14.32 -18.00 -18.74
N ALA A 26 13.69 -19.16 -18.49
CA ALA A 26 12.45 -19.54 -19.15
C ALA A 26 11.31 -18.54 -18.88
N ALA A 27 11.18 -18.04 -17.64
CA ALA A 27 10.18 -17.04 -17.29
C ALA A 27 10.46 -15.70 -17.99
N VAL A 28 11.72 -15.25 -18.05
CA VAL A 28 12.13 -14.02 -18.74
C VAL A 28 11.83 -14.11 -20.24
N GLU A 29 12.17 -15.24 -20.91
CA GLU A 29 11.85 -15.45 -22.32
C GLU A 29 10.34 -15.37 -22.59
N LEU A 30 9.50 -15.93 -21.71
CA LEU A 30 8.04 -15.86 -21.83
C LEU A 30 7.52 -14.42 -21.63
N LEU A 31 8.02 -13.70 -20.62
CA LEU A 31 7.66 -12.30 -20.35
C LEU A 31 8.08 -11.37 -21.52
N ASP A 32 9.30 -11.52 -22.02
CA ASP A 32 9.82 -10.76 -23.17
C ASP A 32 9.04 -11.13 -24.46
N GLY A 33 8.61 -12.38 -24.55
CA GLY A 33 7.64 -12.84 -25.53
C GLY A 33 6.25 -12.18 -25.37
N GLY A 34 5.99 -11.42 -24.32
CA GLY A 34 4.73 -10.73 -24.03
C GLY A 34 3.66 -11.62 -23.43
N ALA A 35 4.04 -12.75 -22.80
CA ALA A 35 3.14 -13.53 -21.96
C ALA A 35 2.92 -12.80 -20.62
N THR A 36 1.71 -12.87 -20.09
CA THR A 36 1.38 -12.28 -18.79
C THR A 36 1.71 -13.22 -17.64
N VAL A 37 1.92 -12.68 -16.44
CA VAL A 37 2.21 -13.48 -15.25
C VAL A 37 1.12 -14.53 -14.97
N PRO A 38 -0.20 -14.21 -14.99
CA PRO A 38 -1.23 -15.22 -14.78
C PRO A 38 -1.20 -16.36 -15.79
N PHE A 39 -0.92 -16.05 -17.07
CA PHE A 39 -0.79 -17.06 -18.11
C PHE A 39 0.39 -17.99 -17.88
N ILE A 40 1.56 -17.44 -17.54
CA ILE A 40 2.77 -18.20 -17.24
C ILE A 40 2.53 -19.11 -16.03
N ALA A 41 2.04 -18.54 -14.91
CA ALA A 41 1.80 -19.28 -13.68
C ALA A 41 0.83 -20.45 -13.85
N ARG A 42 -0.17 -20.31 -14.72
CA ARG A 42 -1.21 -21.33 -14.89
C ARG A 42 -0.96 -22.32 -16.03
N TYR A 43 -0.48 -21.84 -17.17
CA TYR A 43 -0.43 -22.62 -18.40
C TYR A 43 0.99 -22.90 -18.94
N ARG A 44 2.04 -22.43 -18.26
CA ARG A 44 3.45 -22.65 -18.64
C ARG A 44 4.30 -23.18 -17.46
N LYS A 45 3.64 -23.95 -16.58
CA LYS A 45 4.26 -24.52 -15.36
C LYS A 45 5.47 -25.40 -15.65
N GLU A 46 5.40 -26.23 -16.68
CA GLU A 46 6.49 -27.08 -17.09
C GLU A 46 7.70 -26.28 -17.57
N ALA A 47 7.48 -25.22 -18.33
CA ALA A 47 8.54 -24.36 -18.86
C ALA A 47 9.29 -23.64 -17.72
N THR A 48 8.58 -23.18 -16.71
CA THR A 48 9.16 -22.47 -15.54
C THR A 48 9.47 -23.39 -14.36
N GLU A 49 9.26 -24.71 -14.53
CA GLU A 49 9.43 -25.70 -13.47
C GLU A 49 8.74 -25.28 -12.17
N MET A 50 7.45 -24.90 -12.28
CA MET A 50 6.54 -24.61 -11.18
C MET A 50 6.78 -23.28 -10.45
N LEU A 51 7.32 -22.25 -11.08
CA LEU A 51 7.27 -20.90 -10.51
C LEU A 51 5.81 -20.48 -10.32
N ASP A 52 5.49 -20.04 -9.12
CA ASP A 52 4.16 -19.55 -8.79
C ASP A 52 3.96 -18.05 -9.17
N ASP A 53 2.75 -17.56 -9.04
CA ASP A 53 2.38 -16.18 -9.37
C ASP A 53 3.15 -15.15 -8.52
N ALA A 54 3.36 -15.40 -7.23
CA ALA A 54 4.11 -14.52 -6.34
C ALA A 54 5.60 -14.45 -6.72
N GLN A 55 6.20 -15.61 -7.04
CA GLN A 55 7.58 -15.68 -7.53
C GLN A 55 7.73 -14.97 -8.89
N LEU A 56 6.78 -15.15 -9.80
CA LEU A 56 6.79 -14.50 -11.12
C LEU A 56 6.59 -12.98 -11.01
N ARG A 57 5.74 -12.48 -10.12
CA ARG A 57 5.59 -11.04 -9.87
C ARG A 57 6.87 -10.44 -9.28
N THR A 58 7.50 -11.13 -8.34
CA THR A 58 8.80 -10.71 -7.78
C THR A 58 9.88 -10.71 -8.86
N LEU A 59 9.92 -11.74 -9.71
CA LEU A 59 10.84 -11.84 -10.85
C LEU A 59 10.66 -10.66 -11.81
N GLU A 60 9.41 -10.35 -12.20
CA GLU A 60 9.08 -9.23 -13.11
C GLU A 60 9.57 -7.89 -12.54
N GLU A 61 9.36 -7.64 -11.24
CA GLU A 61 9.83 -6.43 -10.57
C GLU A 61 11.35 -6.35 -10.51
N ARG A 62 12.02 -7.46 -10.14
CA ARG A 62 13.48 -7.54 -10.05
C ARG A 62 14.15 -7.43 -11.41
N LEU A 63 13.58 -8.05 -12.44
CA LEU A 63 14.05 -7.98 -13.81
C LEU A 63 14.09 -6.53 -14.30
N ARG A 64 13.02 -5.79 -14.08
CA ARG A 64 12.93 -4.37 -14.42
C ARG A 64 14.01 -3.56 -13.67
N TYR A 65 14.12 -3.73 -12.35
CA TYR A 65 15.12 -3.01 -11.55
C TYR A 65 16.54 -3.29 -12.03
N LEU A 66 16.86 -4.55 -12.29
CA LEU A 66 18.22 -4.93 -12.74
C LEU A 66 18.51 -4.45 -14.14
N ARG A 67 17.54 -4.46 -15.06
CA ARG A 67 17.69 -3.86 -16.40
C ARG A 67 17.95 -2.35 -16.33
N GLU A 68 17.22 -1.64 -15.49
CA GLU A 68 17.46 -0.20 -15.26
C GLU A 68 18.84 0.06 -14.60
N LEU A 69 19.33 -0.85 -13.75
CA LEU A 69 20.68 -0.76 -13.16
C LEU A 69 21.76 -0.97 -14.23
N GLU A 70 21.59 -1.94 -15.13
CA GLU A 70 22.53 -2.20 -16.22
C GLU A 70 22.58 -1.04 -17.24
N GLU A 71 21.42 -0.49 -17.59
CA GLU A 71 21.33 0.69 -18.45
C GLU A 71 22.05 1.88 -17.80
N ARG A 72 21.82 2.11 -16.49
CA ARG A 72 22.51 3.17 -15.76
C ARG A 72 24.01 2.93 -15.64
N ARG A 73 24.45 1.68 -15.43
CA ARG A 73 25.86 1.28 -15.40
C ARG A 73 26.55 1.59 -16.71
N SER A 74 25.93 1.24 -17.83
CA SER A 74 26.44 1.52 -19.16
C SER A 74 26.61 3.02 -19.39
N ALA A 75 25.62 3.84 -19.03
CA ALA A 75 25.68 5.30 -19.14
C ALA A 75 26.78 5.90 -18.24
N VAL A 76 27.03 5.36 -17.07
CA VAL A 76 28.10 5.80 -16.17
C VAL A 76 29.47 5.45 -16.75
N LEU A 77 29.66 4.23 -17.28
CA LEU A 77 30.90 3.80 -17.93
C LEU A 77 31.26 4.70 -19.14
N GLU A 78 30.23 4.96 -19.97
CA GLU A 78 30.41 5.84 -21.15
C GLU A 78 30.81 7.25 -20.72
N SER A 79 30.12 7.87 -19.77
CA SER A 79 30.39 9.21 -19.26
C SER A 79 31.78 9.34 -18.64
N VAL A 80 32.27 8.33 -17.91
CA VAL A 80 33.62 8.34 -17.32
C VAL A 80 34.72 8.12 -18.38
N ALA A 81 34.42 7.26 -19.38
CA ALA A 81 35.32 7.03 -20.52
C ALA A 81 35.50 8.28 -21.37
N GLU A 82 34.39 9.01 -21.67
CA GLU A 82 34.46 10.29 -22.40
C GLU A 82 35.31 11.34 -21.70
N GLN A 83 35.35 11.31 -20.35
CA GLN A 83 36.21 12.18 -19.56
C GLN A 83 37.70 11.74 -19.54
N GLY A 84 38.03 10.60 -20.16
CA GLY A 84 39.39 10.03 -20.16
C GLY A 84 39.87 9.58 -18.78
N LYS A 85 38.94 9.29 -17.86
CA LYS A 85 39.24 8.94 -16.45
C LYS A 85 38.95 7.48 -16.09
N LEU A 86 38.50 6.67 -17.05
CA LEU A 86 38.17 5.28 -16.82
C LEU A 86 39.44 4.41 -16.73
N THR A 87 39.82 4.04 -15.50
CA THR A 87 40.85 3.04 -15.22
C THR A 87 40.26 1.64 -15.12
N ASP A 88 41.09 0.59 -15.16
CA ASP A 88 40.65 -0.80 -15.03
C ASP A 88 40.05 -1.07 -13.65
N GLU A 89 40.61 -0.47 -12.58
CA GLU A 89 40.07 -0.60 -11.21
C GLU A 89 38.72 0.09 -11.09
N LEU A 90 38.55 1.28 -11.68
CA LEU A 90 37.28 2.00 -11.66
C LEU A 90 36.21 1.27 -12.47
N ARG A 91 36.58 0.71 -13.62
CA ARG A 91 35.70 -0.14 -14.42
C ARG A 91 35.22 -1.33 -13.59
N ALA A 92 36.13 -2.06 -12.96
CA ALA A 92 35.79 -3.20 -12.10
C ALA A 92 34.89 -2.80 -10.94
N ALA A 93 35.13 -1.66 -10.29
CA ALA A 93 34.29 -1.14 -9.22
C ALA A 93 32.86 -0.79 -9.70
N ILE A 94 32.71 -0.14 -10.87
CA ILE A 94 31.43 0.18 -11.49
C ILE A 94 30.67 -1.11 -11.86
N GLU A 95 31.35 -2.07 -12.46
CA GLU A 95 30.78 -3.37 -12.85
C GLU A 95 30.32 -4.20 -11.63
N ALA A 96 31.06 -4.13 -10.52
CA ALA A 96 30.74 -4.81 -9.27
C ALA A 96 29.63 -4.13 -8.44
N ALA A 97 29.17 -2.94 -8.82
CA ALA A 97 28.13 -2.24 -8.05
C ALA A 97 26.78 -2.96 -8.13
N GLU A 98 26.30 -3.50 -7.03
CA GLU A 98 25.06 -4.31 -6.95
C GLU A 98 23.78 -3.47 -6.83
N THR A 99 23.91 -2.19 -6.49
CA THR A 99 22.78 -1.28 -6.28
C THR A 99 22.99 0.05 -6.99
N LYS A 100 21.88 0.73 -7.35
CA LYS A 100 21.94 2.08 -7.90
C LYS A 100 22.65 3.06 -6.96
N ALA A 101 22.44 2.95 -5.64
CA ALA A 101 23.10 3.81 -4.64
C ALA A 101 24.63 3.64 -4.70
N ARG A 102 25.13 2.41 -4.68
CA ARG A 102 26.57 2.14 -4.78
C ARG A 102 27.15 2.63 -6.10
N LEU A 103 26.44 2.45 -7.19
CA LEU A 103 26.85 2.95 -8.52
C LEU A 103 26.95 4.48 -8.53
N GLU A 104 25.99 5.19 -7.97
CA GLU A 104 26.01 6.66 -7.88
C GLU A 104 27.11 7.17 -6.94
N ASP A 105 27.43 6.46 -5.85
CA ASP A 105 28.56 6.81 -4.97
C ASP A 105 29.89 6.74 -5.72
N ILE A 106 30.11 5.68 -6.50
CA ILE A 106 31.32 5.52 -7.32
C ILE A 106 31.40 6.58 -8.41
N TYR A 107 30.27 6.94 -9.00
CA TYR A 107 30.17 7.94 -10.05
C TYR A 107 30.27 9.40 -9.55
N LEU A 108 30.00 9.65 -8.26
CA LEU A 108 29.92 11.01 -7.68
C LEU A 108 31.13 11.92 -7.98
N PRO A 109 32.38 11.45 -7.89
CA PRO A 109 33.57 12.27 -8.25
C PRO A 109 33.60 12.70 -9.73
N PHE A 110 32.99 11.92 -10.62
CA PHE A 110 33.01 12.10 -12.08
C PHE A 110 31.77 12.80 -12.63
N LYS A 111 30.74 12.96 -11.77
CA LYS A 111 29.48 13.60 -12.17
C LYS A 111 29.71 15.08 -12.49
N PRO A 112 29.22 15.58 -13.64
CA PRO A 112 29.31 16.99 -13.97
C PRO A 112 28.67 17.84 -12.86
N LYS A 113 29.46 18.70 -12.24
CA LYS A 113 29.04 19.56 -11.13
C LYS A 113 29.06 21.03 -11.56
N ARG A 114 28.23 21.83 -10.87
CA ARG A 114 28.45 23.29 -10.89
C ARG A 114 29.79 23.59 -10.20
N ARG A 115 30.47 24.68 -10.61
CA ARG A 115 31.75 25.11 -10.05
C ARG A 115 31.67 25.17 -8.51
N THR A 116 32.33 24.21 -7.83
CA THR A 116 32.34 24.09 -6.36
C THR A 116 33.43 24.98 -5.75
N LYS A 117 33.34 25.27 -4.43
CA LYS A 117 34.43 25.95 -3.70
C LYS A 117 35.76 25.20 -3.79
N ALA A 118 35.70 23.86 -3.77
CA ALA A 118 36.88 23.01 -3.94
C ALA A 118 37.48 23.15 -5.33
N GLN A 119 36.67 23.21 -6.38
CA GLN A 119 37.12 23.41 -7.74
C GLN A 119 37.76 24.80 -7.93
N ILE A 120 37.14 25.84 -7.37
CA ILE A 120 37.71 27.18 -7.35
C ILE A 120 39.08 27.18 -6.68
N ALA A 121 39.21 26.47 -5.54
CA ALA A 121 40.45 26.36 -4.82
C ALA A 121 41.53 25.57 -5.61
N LYS A 122 41.15 24.50 -6.33
CA LYS A 122 42.03 23.75 -7.22
C LYS A 122 42.54 24.64 -8.40
N GLU A 123 41.63 25.39 -9.02
CA GLU A 123 41.96 26.34 -10.08
C GLU A 123 42.91 27.45 -9.59
N ALA A 124 42.80 27.86 -8.33
CA ALA A 124 43.72 28.78 -7.67
C ALA A 124 45.08 28.15 -7.28
N GLY A 125 45.26 26.84 -7.49
CA GLY A 125 46.52 26.15 -7.24
C GLY A 125 46.70 25.68 -5.78
N LEU A 126 45.64 25.49 -5.01
CA LEU A 126 45.70 25.12 -3.58
C LEU A 126 45.74 23.59 -3.32
N GLU A 127 45.66 22.75 -4.34
CA GLU A 127 45.69 21.30 -4.20
C GLU A 127 47.02 20.79 -3.58
N PRO A 128 48.22 21.31 -3.98
CA PRO A 128 49.49 20.92 -3.32
C PRO A 128 49.53 21.29 -1.81
N LEU A 129 48.88 22.39 -1.40
CA LEU A 129 48.75 22.72 0.03
C LEU A 129 47.88 21.70 0.78
N ALA A 130 46.77 21.33 0.20
CA ALA A 130 45.86 20.35 0.77
C ALA A 130 46.56 18.97 0.93
N ASP A 131 47.23 18.52 -0.14
CA ASP A 131 47.99 17.27 -0.16
C ASP A 131 49.19 17.28 0.78
N GLY A 132 49.92 18.39 0.84
CA GLY A 132 51.06 18.57 1.74
C GLY A 132 50.65 18.48 3.22
N LEU A 133 49.59 19.18 3.63
CA LEU A 133 49.13 19.15 5.00
C LEU A 133 48.56 17.77 5.43
N LEU A 134 47.87 17.08 4.47
CA LEU A 134 47.38 15.72 4.73
C LEU A 134 48.54 14.70 4.82
N GLY A 135 49.52 14.80 3.92
CA GLY A 135 50.63 13.86 3.84
C GLY A 135 51.69 14.07 4.94
N ASP A 136 51.99 15.34 5.31
CA ASP A 136 52.91 15.69 6.39
C ASP A 136 52.29 16.66 7.42
N PRO A 137 51.58 16.17 8.42
CA PRO A 137 50.98 16.99 9.49
C PRO A 137 51.98 17.62 10.47
N SER A 138 53.31 17.43 10.29
CA SER A 138 54.32 18.12 11.07
C SER A 138 54.50 19.59 10.68
N ALA A 139 54.03 19.95 9.48
CA ALA A 139 53.99 21.32 9.01
C ALA A 139 52.99 22.18 9.77
N GLU A 140 53.37 23.38 10.19
CA GLU A 140 52.45 24.32 10.78
C GLU A 140 51.56 24.92 9.68
N PRO A 141 50.19 24.78 9.79
CA PRO A 141 49.26 25.06 8.70
C PRO A 141 49.32 26.49 8.16
N LEU A 142 49.36 27.51 9.05
CA LEU A 142 49.38 28.90 8.63
C LEU A 142 50.72 29.25 7.92
N SER A 143 51.81 28.70 8.41
CA SER A 143 53.10 28.92 7.78
C SER A 143 53.20 28.23 6.42
N ALA A 144 52.69 27.01 6.28
CA ALA A 144 52.63 26.31 5.01
C ALA A 144 51.74 27.05 4.00
N ALA A 145 50.62 27.59 4.43
CA ALA A 145 49.64 28.28 3.63
C ALA A 145 50.12 29.66 3.12
N ALA A 146 51.02 30.32 3.85
CA ALA A 146 51.51 31.65 3.52
C ALA A 146 52.14 31.72 2.08
N ALA A 147 52.79 30.62 1.65
CA ALA A 147 53.36 30.54 0.31
C ALA A 147 52.31 30.42 -0.83
N PHE A 148 51.06 30.18 -0.51
CA PHE A 148 49.96 30.02 -1.47
C PHE A 148 49.02 31.20 -1.50
N ALA A 149 49.30 32.28 -0.74
CA ALA A 149 48.55 33.53 -0.81
C ALA A 149 48.81 34.20 -2.17
N ASP A 150 47.76 34.40 -2.96
CA ASP A 150 47.79 35.01 -4.27
C ASP A 150 46.49 35.76 -4.54
N PRO A 151 46.46 37.11 -4.23
CA PRO A 151 45.28 37.91 -4.44
C PRO A 151 44.77 37.96 -5.89
N GLU A 152 45.64 37.77 -6.87
CA GLU A 152 45.28 37.76 -8.30
C GLU A 152 44.42 36.53 -8.64
N LYS A 153 44.67 35.42 -7.95
CA LYS A 153 43.88 34.19 -8.06
C LYS A 153 42.71 34.11 -7.02
N GLY A 154 42.45 35.20 -6.29
CA GLY A 154 41.37 35.25 -5.32
C GLY A 154 41.70 34.66 -3.94
N VAL A 155 42.99 34.39 -3.65
CA VAL A 155 43.50 33.89 -2.36
C VAL A 155 44.17 35.05 -1.62
N ALA A 156 43.40 35.81 -0.87
CA ALA A 156 43.84 37.05 -0.25
C ALA A 156 44.99 36.90 0.77
N ASP A 157 45.00 35.82 1.53
CA ASP A 157 45.93 35.56 2.64
C ASP A 157 46.09 34.07 2.93
N ALA A 158 46.94 33.75 3.90
CA ALA A 158 47.17 32.36 4.34
C ALA A 158 45.88 31.70 4.89
N GLN A 159 44.99 32.44 5.51
CA GLN A 159 43.72 31.87 6.02
C GLN A 159 42.82 31.50 4.83
N ALA A 160 42.69 32.33 3.83
CA ALA A 160 41.96 32.04 2.59
C ALA A 160 42.53 30.82 1.86
N ALA A 161 43.88 30.66 1.86
CA ALA A 161 44.53 29.44 1.34
C ALA A 161 44.16 28.17 2.15
N LEU A 162 44.11 28.23 3.49
CA LEU A 162 43.71 27.14 4.34
C LEU A 162 42.22 26.79 4.16
N ASP A 163 41.35 27.78 3.99
CA ASP A 163 39.91 27.56 3.73
C ASP A 163 39.70 26.89 2.37
N GLY A 164 40.51 27.26 1.34
CA GLY A 164 40.52 26.57 0.07
C GLY A 164 41.02 25.12 0.15
N ALA A 165 42.12 24.89 0.88
CA ALA A 165 42.67 23.54 1.11
C ALA A 165 41.67 22.67 1.89
N ARG A 166 40.99 23.26 2.90
CA ARG A 166 39.89 22.58 3.64
C ARG A 166 38.72 22.21 2.70
N ALA A 167 38.32 23.09 1.79
CA ALA A 167 37.26 22.80 0.84
C ALA A 167 37.62 21.63 -0.10
N ILE A 168 38.89 21.54 -0.53
CA ILE A 168 39.41 20.44 -1.36
C ILE A 168 39.38 19.12 -0.58
N LEU A 169 39.90 19.07 0.64
CA LEU A 169 39.92 17.87 1.47
C LEU A 169 38.51 17.42 1.84
N ALA A 170 37.64 18.35 2.21
CA ALA A 170 36.25 18.01 2.56
C ALA A 170 35.46 17.45 1.38
N GLU A 171 35.72 17.93 0.14
CA GLU A 171 35.12 17.33 -1.07
C GLU A 171 35.67 15.92 -1.27
N ARG A 172 36.98 15.71 -1.18
CA ARG A 172 37.63 14.40 -1.28
C ARG A 172 37.07 13.40 -0.27
N PHE A 173 36.92 13.81 1.00
CA PHE A 173 36.35 12.96 2.05
C PHE A 173 34.88 12.59 1.79
N SER A 174 34.10 13.54 1.26
CA SER A 174 32.69 13.32 0.95
C SER A 174 32.45 12.53 -0.34
N GLU A 175 33.49 12.27 -1.13
CA GLU A 175 33.42 11.53 -2.39
C GLU A 175 34.09 10.15 -2.33
N ASP A 176 34.62 9.74 -1.15
CA ASP A 176 35.11 8.38 -0.96
C ASP A 176 33.91 7.40 -0.85
N ALA A 177 33.68 6.66 -1.93
CA ALA A 177 32.52 5.78 -2.06
C ALA A 177 32.45 4.68 -0.99
N ASP A 178 33.62 4.18 -0.52
CA ASP A 178 33.69 3.15 0.51
C ASP A 178 33.36 3.71 1.88
N LEU A 179 33.89 4.89 2.21
CA LEU A 179 33.55 5.61 3.43
C LEU A 179 32.05 5.94 3.47
N ILE A 180 31.51 6.53 2.40
CA ILE A 180 30.10 6.90 2.30
C ILE A 180 29.20 5.67 2.47
N GLY A 181 29.51 4.55 1.80
CA GLY A 181 28.79 3.29 1.96
C GLY A 181 28.82 2.77 3.39
N THR A 182 29.98 2.77 4.04
CA THR A 182 30.17 2.33 5.43
C THR A 182 29.36 3.20 6.39
N LEU A 183 29.44 4.54 6.27
CA LEU A 183 28.74 5.48 7.13
C LEU A 183 27.23 5.41 6.93
N ARG A 184 26.78 5.18 5.68
CA ARG A 184 25.33 4.98 5.36
C ARG A 184 24.75 3.78 6.09
N GLU A 185 25.42 2.62 6.03
CA GLU A 185 24.92 1.42 6.71
C GLU A 185 25.02 1.55 8.24
N ARG A 186 26.05 2.22 8.77
CA ARG A 186 26.14 2.55 10.20
C ARG A 186 24.98 3.45 10.63
N MET A 187 24.69 4.51 9.86
CA MET A 187 23.58 5.43 10.13
C MET A 187 22.23 4.73 10.07
N TRP A 188 22.04 3.82 9.11
CA TRP A 188 20.84 3.01 9.04
C TRP A 188 20.65 2.12 10.27
N GLY A 189 21.73 1.46 10.74
CA GLY A 189 21.66 0.52 11.85
C GLY A 189 21.61 1.15 13.25
N ARG A 190 22.08 2.41 13.41
CA ARG A 190 22.19 3.08 14.72
C ARG A 190 21.40 4.36 14.83
N GLY A 191 20.97 4.92 13.71
CA GLY A 191 20.28 6.19 13.67
C GLY A 191 18.81 6.07 14.06
N ARG A 192 18.23 7.22 14.39
CA ARG A 192 16.86 7.38 14.89
C ARG A 192 16.14 8.46 14.11
N LEU A 193 14.83 8.31 13.96
CA LEU A 193 13.95 9.38 13.51
C LEU A 193 13.35 10.04 14.74
N ALA A 194 13.65 11.32 14.92
CA ALA A 194 13.05 12.15 15.95
C ALA A 194 11.99 13.07 15.32
N ALA A 195 10.88 13.24 16.01
CA ALA A 195 9.80 14.17 15.62
C ALA A 195 9.45 15.08 16.80
N LYS A 196 9.25 16.35 16.51
CA LYS A 196 8.75 17.33 17.49
C LYS A 196 7.63 18.16 16.86
N VAL A 197 6.66 18.55 17.69
CA VAL A 197 5.62 19.48 17.25
C VAL A 197 6.23 20.86 17.02
N ARG A 198 5.82 21.54 15.95
CA ARG A 198 6.16 22.96 15.72
C ARG A 198 5.42 23.84 16.69
N GLU A 199 6.10 24.87 17.16
CA GLU A 199 5.53 25.84 18.09
C GLU A 199 4.20 26.42 17.55
N GLY A 200 3.14 26.36 18.37
CA GLY A 200 1.80 26.84 18.03
C GLY A 200 0.97 25.91 17.11
N GLN A 201 1.43 24.68 16.85
CA GLN A 201 0.70 23.71 16.02
C GLN A 201 0.04 22.58 16.83
N GLU A 202 0.05 22.65 18.16
CA GLU A 202 -0.44 21.58 19.05
C GLU A 202 -1.93 21.31 18.84
N GLU A 203 -2.78 22.34 18.76
CA GLU A 203 -4.23 22.19 18.58
C GLU A 203 -4.57 21.75 17.13
N ALA A 204 -4.00 22.43 16.13
CA ALA A 204 -4.23 22.09 14.72
C ALA A 204 -3.72 20.70 14.36
N GLY A 205 -2.64 20.29 15.01
CA GLY A 205 -1.96 19.02 14.81
C GLY A 205 -2.40 17.87 15.72
N ALA A 206 -3.50 17.99 16.48
CA ALA A 206 -3.92 16.99 17.50
C ALA A 206 -3.96 15.55 16.99
N LYS A 207 -4.24 15.32 15.70
CA LYS A 207 -4.19 14.00 15.08
C LYS A 207 -2.79 13.37 15.02
N PHE A 208 -1.73 14.16 15.22
CA PHE A 208 -0.34 13.72 15.26
C PHE A 208 0.25 13.76 16.67
N SER A 209 -0.56 13.91 17.72
CA SER A 209 -0.11 14.04 19.11
C SER A 209 0.81 12.94 19.59
N ASP A 210 0.66 11.72 19.06
CA ASP A 210 1.54 10.59 19.39
C ASP A 210 3.01 10.80 18.94
N TYR A 211 3.27 11.83 18.09
CA TYR A 211 4.58 12.16 17.50
C TYR A 211 5.09 13.54 17.93
N PHE A 212 4.47 14.20 18.90
CA PHE A 212 4.87 15.55 19.33
C PHE A 212 6.22 15.59 20.06
N ASP A 213 6.61 14.49 20.69
CA ASP A 213 7.94 14.27 21.26
C ASP A 213 8.27 12.77 21.13
N PHE A 214 8.85 12.42 19.98
CA PHE A 214 9.01 11.04 19.57
C PHE A 214 10.44 10.81 19.05
N ALA A 215 11.05 9.66 19.36
CA ALA A 215 12.30 9.24 18.76
C ALA A 215 12.43 7.71 18.84
N GLU A 216 12.54 7.05 17.68
CA GLU A 216 12.75 5.60 17.59
C GLU A 216 13.81 5.25 16.52
N PRO A 217 14.54 4.11 16.66
CA PRO A 217 15.50 3.62 15.67
C PRO A 217 14.84 3.41 14.30
N PHE A 218 15.56 3.71 13.20
CA PHE A 218 15.04 3.52 11.84
C PHE A 218 14.58 2.09 11.57
N THR A 219 15.30 1.11 12.12
CA THR A 219 15.05 -0.32 11.90
C THR A 219 13.83 -0.87 12.64
N GLU A 220 13.33 -0.13 13.64
CA GLU A 220 12.18 -0.53 14.47
C GLU A 220 10.90 0.20 14.11
N LEU A 221 10.97 1.21 13.20
CA LEU A 221 9.84 2.04 12.83
C LEU A 221 8.85 1.33 11.90
N PRO A 222 7.59 1.11 12.32
CA PRO A 222 6.56 0.60 11.44
C PRO A 222 6.21 1.59 10.32
N SER A 223 5.89 1.08 9.13
CA SER A 223 5.59 1.87 7.93
C SER A 223 4.53 2.95 8.15
N HIS A 224 3.45 2.62 8.85
CA HIS A 224 2.35 3.57 9.10
C HIS A 224 2.77 4.75 9.98
N ARG A 225 3.72 4.57 10.94
CA ARG A 225 4.27 5.67 11.74
C ARG A 225 5.17 6.57 10.91
N VAL A 226 6.03 5.98 10.08
CA VAL A 226 6.87 6.75 9.15
C VAL A 226 6.01 7.63 8.23
N LEU A 227 4.97 7.05 7.60
CA LEU A 227 4.06 7.79 6.72
C LEU A 227 3.27 8.87 7.48
N ALA A 228 2.83 8.59 8.71
CA ALA A 228 2.16 9.57 9.56
C ALA A 228 3.06 10.78 9.87
N MET A 229 4.31 10.53 10.27
CA MET A 229 5.28 11.59 10.57
C MET A 229 5.65 12.40 9.33
N LEU A 230 5.90 11.75 8.18
CA LEU A 230 6.15 12.44 6.90
C LEU A 230 4.97 13.30 6.47
N ARG A 231 3.73 12.86 6.73
CA ARG A 231 2.53 13.65 6.49
C ARG A 231 2.42 14.83 7.47
N GLY A 232 2.70 14.61 8.76
CA GLY A 232 2.73 15.69 9.76
C GLY A 232 3.73 16.79 9.43
N GLU A 233 4.89 16.42 8.89
CA GLU A 233 5.89 17.36 8.37
C GLU A 233 5.39 18.14 7.14
N LYS A 234 4.80 17.42 6.17
CA LYS A 234 4.21 18.01 4.95
C LYS A 234 3.07 18.99 5.26
N GLU A 235 2.28 18.70 6.30
CA GLU A 235 1.21 19.58 6.79
C GLU A 235 1.74 20.72 7.67
N GLY A 236 3.04 20.77 7.96
CA GLY A 236 3.67 21.83 8.72
C GLY A 236 3.46 21.73 10.25
N VAL A 237 3.04 20.56 10.75
CA VAL A 237 2.78 20.29 12.17
C VAL A 237 4.02 19.77 12.89
N LEU A 238 4.77 18.87 12.23
CA LEU A 238 5.95 18.24 12.82
C LEU A 238 7.25 18.75 12.18
N ASP A 239 8.30 18.83 12.99
CA ASP A 239 9.69 18.90 12.55
C ASP A 239 10.32 17.54 12.73
N LEU A 240 10.85 16.97 11.62
CA LEU A 240 11.53 15.69 11.62
C LEU A 240 13.04 15.88 11.56
N ASN A 241 13.74 15.22 12.47
CA ASN A 241 15.19 15.21 12.53
C ASN A 241 15.73 13.79 12.45
N LEU A 242 16.77 13.60 11.64
CA LEU A 242 17.50 12.34 11.55
C LEU A 242 18.71 12.42 12.49
N GLU A 243 18.68 11.65 13.56
CA GLU A 243 19.77 11.54 14.52
C GLU A 243 20.66 10.35 14.08
N PRO A 244 21.93 10.57 13.69
CA PRO A 244 22.79 9.49 13.16
C PRO A 244 23.11 8.41 14.21
N GLU A 245 23.10 8.75 15.48
CA GLU A 245 23.31 7.87 16.64
C GLU A 245 22.61 8.47 17.87
N GLU A 246 22.52 7.73 18.96
CA GLU A 246 21.99 8.27 20.21
C GLU A 246 22.80 9.49 20.67
N PRO A 247 22.14 10.51 21.25
CA PRO A 247 22.82 11.69 21.75
C PRO A 247 23.90 11.31 22.77
N GLN A 248 25.12 11.84 22.55
CA GLN A 248 26.24 11.60 23.46
C GLN A 248 26.08 12.42 24.75
N ALA A 249 26.60 11.88 25.85
CA ALA A 249 26.60 12.56 27.14
C ALA A 249 27.43 13.88 27.12
N ASP A 250 28.49 13.94 26.30
CA ASP A 250 29.27 15.14 26.03
C ASP A 250 29.13 15.56 24.56
N PRO A 251 28.36 16.62 24.26
CA PRO A 251 28.19 17.12 22.90
C PRO A 251 29.47 17.68 22.26
N SER A 252 30.52 17.96 23.06
CA SER A 252 31.81 18.47 22.57
C SER A 252 32.74 17.37 22.09
N ALA A 253 32.52 16.13 22.53
CA ALA A 253 33.28 14.97 22.11
C ALA A 253 33.09 14.69 20.61
N PRO A 254 34.14 14.20 19.87
CA PRO A 254 33.98 13.78 18.50
C PRO A 254 32.96 12.65 18.39
N SER A 255 32.03 12.74 17.42
CA SER A 255 31.12 11.65 17.13
C SER A 255 31.84 10.45 16.53
N SER A 256 31.22 9.26 16.61
CA SER A 256 31.79 8.04 16.02
C SER A 256 31.99 8.18 14.51
N TYR A 257 31.23 9.03 13.84
CA TYR A 257 31.33 9.36 12.43
C TYR A 257 32.53 10.28 12.13
N GLU A 258 32.77 11.32 12.95
CA GLU A 258 33.93 12.20 12.84
C GLU A 258 35.23 11.39 13.00
N VAL A 259 35.25 10.46 13.93
CA VAL A 259 36.38 9.54 14.15
C VAL A 259 36.61 8.63 12.95
N GLU A 260 35.55 8.09 12.34
CA GLU A 260 35.67 7.22 11.17
C GLU A 260 36.19 7.97 9.96
N VAL A 261 35.68 9.18 9.69
CA VAL A 261 36.20 10.06 8.61
C VAL A 261 37.69 10.33 8.82
N ALA A 262 38.11 10.71 10.03
CA ALA A 262 39.51 10.95 10.36
C ALA A 262 40.36 9.69 10.17
N SER A 263 39.90 8.55 10.67
CA SER A 263 40.62 7.26 10.59
C SER A 263 40.84 6.81 9.15
N ARG A 264 39.82 6.96 8.28
CA ARG A 264 39.88 6.58 6.87
C ARG A 264 41.05 7.24 6.14
N PHE A 265 41.39 8.48 6.51
CA PHE A 265 42.46 9.27 5.90
C PHE A 265 43.74 9.36 6.78
N GLY A 266 43.87 8.50 7.77
CA GLY A 266 45.07 8.44 8.63
C GLY A 266 45.24 9.64 9.54
N ILE A 267 44.21 10.42 9.78
CA ILE A 267 44.20 11.63 10.60
C ILE A 267 44.01 11.21 12.07
N ALA A 268 44.95 11.58 12.92
CA ALA A 268 44.92 11.31 14.37
C ALA A 268 45.68 12.40 15.12
N ASP A 269 45.27 12.73 16.34
CA ASP A 269 45.99 13.61 17.22
C ASP A 269 47.23 12.91 17.78
N ARG A 270 48.40 13.30 17.29
CA ARG A 270 49.74 12.83 17.71
C ARG A 270 50.57 13.96 18.25
N GLY A 271 49.91 15.13 18.50
CA GLY A 271 50.62 16.33 19.02
C GLY A 271 51.41 17.08 17.95
N ARG A 272 51.19 16.82 16.65
CA ARG A 272 51.83 17.56 15.52
C ARG A 272 51.04 18.84 15.25
N PRO A 273 51.70 19.89 14.71
CA PRO A 273 51.05 21.19 14.46
C PRO A 273 49.80 21.11 13.59
N GLY A 274 49.83 20.26 12.54
CA GLY A 274 48.72 20.09 11.56
C GLY A 274 47.56 19.21 12.05
N ASP A 275 47.75 18.39 13.10
CA ASP A 275 46.79 17.37 13.56
C ASP A 275 45.40 17.99 13.88
N ARG A 276 45.42 19.09 14.63
CA ARG A 276 44.18 19.77 15.02
C ARG A 276 43.40 20.31 13.84
N TRP A 277 44.11 20.95 12.88
CA TRP A 277 43.48 21.50 11.68
C TRP A 277 42.89 20.40 10.80
N LEU A 278 43.54 19.25 10.67
CA LEU A 278 43.03 18.09 9.96
C LEU A 278 41.82 17.46 10.62
N LEU A 279 41.83 17.31 11.97
CA LEU A 279 40.66 16.83 12.72
C LEU A 279 39.47 17.78 12.61
N ASP A 280 39.72 19.08 12.71
CA ASP A 280 38.66 20.10 12.46
C ASP A 280 38.15 20.05 11.01
N THR A 281 39.01 19.75 10.04
CA THR A 281 38.63 19.57 8.61
C THR A 281 37.77 18.31 8.44
N ALA A 282 38.11 17.18 9.06
CA ALA A 282 37.31 15.96 9.06
C ALA A 282 35.94 16.18 9.72
N ARG A 283 35.90 16.87 10.87
CA ARG A 283 34.66 17.27 11.54
C ARG A 283 33.79 18.18 10.65
N TRP A 284 34.41 19.16 10.00
CA TRP A 284 33.70 20.07 9.09
C TRP A 284 33.13 19.34 7.89
N ALA A 285 33.88 18.40 7.27
CA ALA A 285 33.43 17.57 6.17
C ALA A 285 32.22 16.71 6.57
N TRP A 286 32.29 16.08 7.74
CA TRP A 286 31.17 15.31 8.29
C TRP A 286 29.92 16.19 8.43
N ARG A 287 29.99 17.28 9.19
CA ARG A 287 28.82 18.10 9.55
C ARG A 287 28.21 18.86 8.38
N THR A 288 28.99 19.30 7.41
CA THR A 288 28.50 20.17 6.34
C THR A 288 28.24 19.48 5.00
N ARG A 289 28.81 18.29 4.79
CA ARG A 289 28.70 17.56 3.52
C ARG A 289 28.18 16.13 3.71
N ILE A 290 28.90 15.30 4.46
CA ILE A 290 28.63 13.86 4.55
C ILE A 290 27.29 13.62 5.24
N MET A 291 27.06 14.23 6.42
CA MET A 291 25.80 14.10 7.14
C MET A 291 24.58 14.57 6.33
N VAL A 292 24.72 15.65 5.57
CA VAL A 292 23.65 16.17 4.70
C VAL A 292 23.33 15.17 3.59
N HIS A 293 24.37 14.64 2.92
CA HIS A 293 24.21 13.62 1.88
C HIS A 293 23.55 12.36 2.42
N LEU A 294 24.11 11.79 3.48
CA LEU A 294 23.57 10.58 4.11
C LEU A 294 22.16 10.78 4.68
N GLY A 295 21.86 11.98 5.18
CA GLY A 295 20.52 12.34 5.65
C GLY A 295 19.47 12.24 4.53
N ILE A 296 19.80 12.70 3.33
CA ILE A 296 18.93 12.58 2.15
C ILE A 296 18.74 11.10 1.79
N ASP A 297 19.84 10.33 1.75
CA ASP A 297 19.80 8.91 1.39
C ASP A 297 18.99 8.07 2.40
N VAL A 298 19.26 8.24 3.68
CA VAL A 298 18.56 7.51 4.76
C VAL A 298 17.08 7.87 4.78
N ARG A 299 16.75 9.15 4.60
CA ARG A 299 15.37 9.60 4.50
C ARG A 299 14.65 9.00 3.29
N SER A 300 15.32 8.95 2.14
CA SER A 300 14.80 8.30 0.94
C SER A 300 14.59 6.79 1.15
N ARG A 301 15.57 6.10 1.77
CA ARG A 301 15.48 4.68 2.12
C ARG A 301 14.33 4.39 3.08
N LEU A 302 14.18 5.20 4.14
CA LEU A 302 13.10 5.07 5.12
C LEU A 302 11.73 5.25 4.47
N ARG A 303 11.58 6.29 3.63
CA ARG A 303 10.37 6.53 2.87
C ARG A 303 10.05 5.37 1.94
N THR A 304 11.02 4.90 1.16
CA THR A 304 10.84 3.80 0.21
C THR A 304 10.41 2.52 0.93
N ALA A 305 11.06 2.16 2.03
CA ALA A 305 10.70 0.99 2.81
C ALA A 305 9.27 1.08 3.37
N ALA A 306 8.87 2.27 3.86
CA ALA A 306 7.52 2.50 4.35
C ALA A 306 6.47 2.45 3.23
N GLU A 307 6.78 3.00 2.05
CA GLU A 307 5.91 2.93 0.87
C GLU A 307 5.75 1.49 0.37
N ASP A 308 6.83 0.69 0.34
CA ASP A 308 6.80 -0.72 -0.10
C ASP A 308 5.86 -1.55 0.77
N GLU A 309 5.99 -1.42 2.07
CA GLU A 309 5.12 -2.13 3.02
C GLU A 309 3.67 -1.66 2.93
N ALA A 310 3.43 -0.35 2.79
CA ALA A 310 2.08 0.19 2.63
C ALA A 310 1.42 -0.31 1.32
N VAL A 311 2.15 -0.31 0.21
CA VAL A 311 1.66 -0.84 -1.08
C VAL A 311 1.32 -2.33 -0.95
N ARG A 312 2.15 -3.12 -0.25
CA ARG A 312 1.88 -4.54 0.01
C ARG A 312 0.56 -4.73 0.79
N VAL A 313 0.34 -3.93 1.83
CA VAL A 313 -0.91 -3.97 2.61
C VAL A 313 -2.11 -3.57 1.76
N PHE A 314 -1.99 -2.51 0.95
CA PHE A 314 -3.08 -2.05 0.08
C PHE A 314 -3.41 -3.05 -1.03
N ALA A 315 -2.39 -3.69 -1.61
CA ALA A 315 -2.56 -4.77 -2.56
C ALA A 315 -3.34 -5.96 -1.95
N ALA A 316 -3.02 -6.33 -0.72
CA ALA A 316 -3.74 -7.38 -0.01
C ALA A 316 -5.19 -6.98 0.30
N ASN A 317 -5.44 -5.75 0.77
CA ASN A 317 -6.79 -5.25 1.03
C ASN A 317 -7.64 -5.18 -0.25
N LEU A 318 -7.05 -4.74 -1.37
CA LEU A 318 -7.75 -4.74 -2.65
C LEU A 318 -8.10 -6.15 -3.11
N ARG A 319 -7.17 -7.11 -2.98
CA ARG A 319 -7.42 -8.52 -3.29
C ARG A 319 -8.61 -9.06 -2.50
N ASP A 320 -8.66 -8.79 -1.20
CA ASP A 320 -9.73 -9.24 -0.32
C ASP A 320 -11.09 -8.63 -0.71
N LEU A 321 -11.11 -7.35 -1.10
CA LEU A 321 -12.33 -6.70 -1.62
C LEU A 321 -12.81 -7.31 -2.93
N LEU A 322 -11.89 -7.55 -3.88
CA LEU A 322 -12.21 -8.12 -5.19
C LEU A 322 -12.71 -9.57 -5.09
N LEU A 323 -12.13 -10.33 -4.17
CA LEU A 323 -12.46 -11.74 -3.94
C LEU A 323 -13.50 -11.94 -2.83
N ALA A 324 -14.18 -10.89 -2.38
CA ALA A 324 -15.29 -11.02 -1.44
C ALA A 324 -16.41 -11.88 -2.02
N ALA A 325 -17.17 -12.53 -1.14
CA ALA A 325 -18.22 -13.47 -1.51
C ALA A 325 -19.33 -12.82 -2.35
N PRO A 326 -19.57 -13.23 -3.61
CA PRO A 326 -20.65 -12.68 -4.41
C PRO A 326 -22.01 -13.22 -3.92
N ALA A 327 -22.98 -12.32 -3.77
CA ALA A 327 -24.35 -12.72 -3.45
C ALA A 327 -25.07 -13.41 -4.64
N GLY A 328 -24.51 -13.27 -5.84
CA GLY A 328 -24.99 -13.90 -7.06
C GLY A 328 -26.20 -13.20 -7.70
N THR A 329 -26.89 -13.94 -8.56
CA THR A 329 -28.00 -13.44 -9.40
C THR A 329 -29.29 -13.29 -8.62
N ARG A 330 -29.35 -12.28 -7.72
CA ARG A 330 -30.54 -11.94 -6.90
C ARG A 330 -30.93 -10.48 -7.09
N ALA A 331 -32.23 -10.19 -7.19
CA ALA A 331 -32.69 -8.81 -7.27
C ALA A 331 -32.30 -8.04 -6.02
N THR A 332 -31.64 -6.90 -6.20
CA THR A 332 -31.00 -6.16 -5.11
C THR A 332 -31.42 -4.70 -5.12
N LEU A 333 -31.85 -4.20 -3.95
CA LEU A 333 -32.11 -2.79 -3.69
C LEU A 333 -30.82 -2.15 -3.12
N GLY A 334 -30.20 -1.22 -3.84
CA GLY A 334 -29.05 -0.46 -3.38
C GLY A 334 -29.44 0.84 -2.74
N LEU A 335 -28.87 1.11 -1.56
CA LEU A 335 -29.07 2.34 -0.79
C LEU A 335 -27.72 3.05 -0.66
N ASP A 336 -27.63 4.25 -1.25
CA ASP A 336 -26.47 5.15 -1.11
C ASP A 336 -26.84 6.20 -0.04
N PRO A 337 -26.28 6.13 1.18
CA PRO A 337 -26.69 6.94 2.32
C PRO A 337 -26.39 8.43 2.16
N GLY A 338 -27.27 9.29 2.67
CA GLY A 338 -27.02 10.73 2.71
C GLY A 338 -28.03 11.49 3.56
N PHE A 339 -27.54 12.36 4.45
CA PHE A 339 -28.41 13.14 5.32
C PHE A 339 -29.22 14.20 4.56
N ARG A 340 -28.56 15.19 3.98
CA ARG A 340 -29.20 16.35 3.34
C ARG A 340 -29.72 16.06 1.93
N THR A 341 -28.96 15.31 1.18
CA THR A 341 -29.26 14.98 -0.21
C THR A 341 -30.28 13.83 -0.34
N GLY A 342 -30.67 13.20 0.77
CA GLY A 342 -31.50 12.01 0.82
C GLY A 342 -30.71 10.73 0.51
N VAL A 343 -31.30 9.58 0.84
CA VAL A 343 -30.79 8.26 0.50
C VAL A 343 -31.18 7.96 -0.94
N LYS A 344 -30.17 7.74 -1.80
CA LYS A 344 -30.36 7.36 -3.22
C LYS A 344 -30.70 5.88 -3.27
N VAL A 345 -31.69 5.55 -4.08
CA VAL A 345 -32.24 4.20 -4.19
C VAL A 345 -32.13 3.72 -5.63
N ALA A 346 -31.59 2.53 -5.82
CA ALA A 346 -31.60 1.86 -7.11
C ALA A 346 -31.98 0.38 -6.94
N VAL A 347 -32.84 -0.13 -7.79
CA VAL A 347 -33.15 -1.55 -7.86
C VAL A 347 -32.49 -2.14 -9.08
N VAL A 348 -31.69 -3.19 -8.88
CA VAL A 348 -31.12 -4.00 -9.97
C VAL A 348 -31.75 -5.39 -9.93
N ASP A 349 -32.07 -5.91 -11.11
CA ASP A 349 -32.60 -7.26 -11.25
C ASP A 349 -31.49 -8.32 -11.08
N ALA A 350 -31.83 -9.59 -11.25
CA ALA A 350 -30.92 -10.72 -11.13
C ALA A 350 -29.76 -10.69 -12.15
N THR A 351 -29.88 -9.90 -13.23
CA THR A 351 -28.83 -9.72 -14.26
C THR A 351 -27.96 -8.48 -14.03
N GLY A 352 -28.25 -7.69 -12.98
CA GLY A 352 -27.59 -6.42 -12.73
C GLY A 352 -28.12 -5.24 -13.52
N LYS A 353 -29.23 -5.42 -14.29
CA LYS A 353 -29.90 -4.33 -15.01
C LYS A 353 -30.68 -3.44 -14.03
N VAL A 354 -30.54 -2.13 -14.19
CA VAL A 354 -31.34 -1.16 -13.42
C VAL A 354 -32.80 -1.21 -13.88
N VAL A 355 -33.71 -1.45 -12.95
CA VAL A 355 -35.18 -1.57 -13.22
C VAL A 355 -35.98 -0.47 -12.53
N ALA A 356 -35.46 0.16 -11.48
CA ALA A 356 -36.07 1.30 -10.82
C ALA A 356 -35.05 2.15 -10.07
N THR A 357 -35.34 3.45 -9.91
CA THR A 357 -34.56 4.38 -9.09
C THR A 357 -35.51 5.36 -8.38
N ASP A 358 -35.12 5.81 -7.19
CA ASP A 358 -35.80 6.84 -6.41
C ASP A 358 -34.81 7.57 -5.48
N THR A 359 -35.31 8.57 -4.76
CA THR A 359 -34.62 9.21 -3.64
C THR A 359 -35.59 9.34 -2.48
N VAL A 360 -35.21 8.82 -1.31
CA VAL A 360 -36.02 8.93 -0.08
C VAL A 360 -35.31 9.83 0.95
N TYR A 361 -36.09 10.46 1.81
CA TYR A 361 -35.60 11.46 2.75
C TYR A 361 -35.98 11.13 4.21
N PRO A 362 -35.50 9.99 4.76
CA PRO A 362 -35.86 9.58 6.12
C PRO A 362 -35.23 10.46 7.20
N HIS A 363 -34.10 11.14 6.89
CA HIS A 363 -33.31 11.87 7.88
C HIS A 363 -33.61 13.38 7.92
N VAL A 364 -33.09 14.04 8.96
CA VAL A 364 -33.13 15.52 9.08
C VAL A 364 -32.53 16.16 7.80
N PRO A 365 -33.13 17.21 7.24
CA PRO A 365 -34.21 18.02 7.82
C PRO A 365 -35.64 17.57 7.45
N ARG A 366 -35.83 16.64 6.52
CA ARG A 366 -37.18 16.27 6.02
C ARG A 366 -37.92 15.27 6.89
N ASN A 367 -37.22 14.35 7.60
CA ASN A 367 -37.78 13.35 8.50
C ASN A 367 -38.97 12.57 7.95
N GLN A 368 -38.95 12.16 6.68
CA GLN A 368 -40.02 11.43 6.01
C GLN A 368 -39.82 9.92 6.20
N TRP A 369 -39.78 9.43 7.48
CA TRP A 369 -39.46 8.03 7.79
C TRP A 369 -40.49 7.07 7.23
N ASP A 370 -41.76 7.21 7.60
CA ASP A 370 -42.85 6.31 7.17
C ASP A 370 -43.04 6.31 5.66
N GLY A 371 -43.03 7.49 5.03
CA GLY A 371 -43.15 7.60 3.57
C GLY A 371 -41.94 6.99 2.85
N SER A 372 -40.76 6.96 3.48
CA SER A 372 -39.58 6.27 2.95
C SER A 372 -39.77 4.74 3.03
N LEU A 373 -40.28 4.23 4.16
CA LEU A 373 -40.57 2.81 4.32
C LEU A 373 -41.61 2.31 3.29
N GLU A 374 -42.71 3.05 3.12
CA GLU A 374 -43.74 2.71 2.13
C GLU A 374 -43.20 2.64 0.69
N LYS A 375 -42.38 3.62 0.29
CA LYS A 375 -41.75 3.63 -1.02
C LYS A 375 -40.81 2.45 -1.21
N LEU A 376 -39.93 2.18 -0.23
CA LEU A 376 -38.99 1.07 -0.30
C LEU A 376 -39.73 -0.28 -0.35
N ALA A 377 -40.80 -0.45 0.43
CA ALA A 377 -41.63 -1.64 0.41
C ALA A 377 -42.32 -1.83 -0.96
N ALA A 378 -42.82 -0.73 -1.55
CA ALA A 378 -43.46 -0.78 -2.88
C ALA A 378 -42.45 -1.22 -3.96
N LEU A 379 -41.24 -0.64 -3.96
CA LEU A 379 -40.17 -1.02 -4.88
C LEU A 379 -39.74 -2.48 -4.68
N ALA A 380 -39.56 -2.90 -3.44
CA ALA A 380 -39.17 -4.27 -3.13
C ALA A 380 -40.21 -5.30 -3.61
N ARG A 381 -41.49 -4.99 -3.43
CA ARG A 381 -42.58 -5.86 -3.88
C ARG A 381 -42.69 -5.90 -5.40
N ALA A 382 -42.62 -4.73 -6.06
CA ALA A 382 -42.79 -4.63 -7.50
C ALA A 382 -41.69 -5.37 -8.26
N HIS A 383 -40.48 -5.40 -7.74
CA HIS A 383 -39.28 -5.97 -8.42
C HIS A 383 -38.77 -7.24 -7.76
N GLN A 384 -39.55 -7.86 -6.85
CA GLN A 384 -39.17 -9.11 -6.17
C GLN A 384 -37.77 -9.05 -5.56
N VAL A 385 -37.45 -7.95 -4.87
CA VAL A 385 -36.16 -7.75 -4.22
C VAL A 385 -35.93 -8.79 -3.12
N GLU A 386 -34.75 -9.36 -3.08
CA GLU A 386 -34.30 -10.30 -2.06
C GLU A 386 -33.28 -9.69 -1.12
N LEU A 387 -32.43 -8.77 -1.62
CA LEU A 387 -31.32 -8.19 -0.91
C LEU A 387 -31.44 -6.67 -0.83
N VAL A 388 -31.03 -6.12 0.32
CA VAL A 388 -30.88 -4.67 0.52
C VAL A 388 -29.40 -4.38 0.78
N ALA A 389 -28.72 -3.79 -0.20
CA ALA A 389 -27.32 -3.38 -0.12
C ALA A 389 -27.23 -1.95 0.39
N ILE A 390 -26.49 -1.71 1.46
CA ILE A 390 -26.37 -0.40 2.11
C ILE A 390 -24.91 0.04 2.05
N GLY A 391 -24.64 1.19 1.46
CA GLY A 391 -23.30 1.79 1.45
C GLY A 391 -22.83 2.10 2.87
N ASN A 392 -21.52 1.91 3.14
CA ASN A 392 -20.94 2.10 4.48
C ASN A 392 -20.42 3.53 4.75
N GLY A 393 -20.87 4.52 3.98
CA GLY A 393 -20.47 5.92 4.16
C GLY A 393 -21.27 6.70 5.20
N THR A 394 -21.30 8.03 4.99
CA THR A 394 -22.00 8.95 5.89
C THR A 394 -23.49 8.64 5.94
N ALA A 395 -24.11 8.56 7.14
CA ALA A 395 -25.51 8.17 7.38
C ALA A 395 -25.81 6.68 7.12
N SER A 396 -24.80 5.84 7.02
CA SER A 396 -24.99 4.39 6.78
C SER A 396 -25.75 3.70 7.91
N ARG A 397 -25.54 4.07 9.17
CA ARG A 397 -26.19 3.46 10.33
C ARG A 397 -27.68 3.82 10.41
N GLU A 398 -28.00 5.08 10.15
CA GLU A 398 -29.41 5.52 10.07
C GLU A 398 -30.13 4.86 8.91
N THR A 399 -29.44 4.64 7.79
CA THR A 399 -29.96 3.91 6.62
C THR A 399 -30.06 2.41 6.90
N ASP A 400 -29.13 1.83 7.67
CA ASP A 400 -29.20 0.45 8.13
C ASP A 400 -30.41 0.23 9.06
N LYS A 401 -30.69 1.19 9.96
CA LYS A 401 -31.91 1.19 10.77
C LYS A 401 -33.17 1.27 9.93
N LEU A 402 -33.19 2.14 8.90
CA LEU A 402 -34.31 2.23 7.98
C LEU A 402 -34.59 0.88 7.29
N ALA A 403 -33.54 0.18 6.86
CA ALA A 403 -33.64 -1.13 6.25
C ALA A 403 -34.11 -2.21 7.29
N ALA A 404 -33.65 -2.11 8.55
CA ALA A 404 -34.13 -2.99 9.61
C ALA A 404 -35.63 -2.82 9.90
N ASP A 405 -36.09 -1.56 10.00
CA ASP A 405 -37.49 -1.21 10.20
C ASP A 405 -38.35 -1.65 8.99
N LEU A 406 -37.82 -1.53 7.76
CA LEU A 406 -38.47 -2.07 6.55
C LEU A 406 -38.70 -3.59 6.64
N ILE A 407 -37.66 -4.33 7.06
CA ILE A 407 -37.71 -5.79 7.19
C ILE A 407 -38.70 -6.19 8.30
N ALA A 408 -38.69 -5.47 9.43
CA ALA A 408 -39.58 -5.73 10.55
C ALA A 408 -41.07 -5.44 10.21
N ALA A 409 -41.31 -4.35 9.45
CA ALA A 409 -42.66 -3.97 9.01
C ALA A 409 -43.22 -4.88 7.90
N HIS A 410 -42.35 -5.50 7.09
CA HIS A 410 -42.71 -6.29 5.90
C HIS A 410 -42.02 -7.67 5.89
N PRO A 411 -42.24 -8.55 6.90
CA PRO A 411 -41.59 -9.86 6.96
C PRO A 411 -41.97 -10.79 5.80
N GLU A 412 -43.09 -10.53 5.12
CA GLU A 412 -43.53 -11.25 3.92
C GLU A 412 -42.58 -11.11 2.74
N LEU A 413 -41.83 -10.01 2.66
CA LEU A 413 -40.84 -9.75 1.58
C LEU A 413 -39.55 -10.57 1.74
N LYS A 414 -39.30 -11.14 2.91
CA LYS A 414 -38.11 -11.97 3.22
C LYS A 414 -36.76 -11.29 2.82
N LEU A 415 -36.70 -9.97 2.99
CA LEU A 415 -35.53 -9.18 2.66
C LEU A 415 -34.35 -9.52 3.60
N THR A 416 -33.14 -9.49 3.05
CA THR A 416 -31.88 -9.58 3.79
C THR A 416 -31.06 -8.34 3.54
N LYS A 417 -30.71 -7.59 4.61
CA LYS A 417 -29.86 -6.40 4.51
C LYS A 417 -28.38 -6.75 4.64
N VAL A 418 -27.52 -6.04 3.91
CA VAL A 418 -26.07 -6.23 3.92
C VAL A 418 -25.36 -4.89 3.76
N MET A 419 -24.40 -4.62 4.64
CA MET A 419 -23.50 -3.48 4.47
C MET A 419 -22.50 -3.77 3.36
N VAL A 420 -22.33 -2.80 2.46
CA VAL A 420 -21.44 -2.91 1.30
C VAL A 420 -20.43 -1.77 1.30
N SER A 421 -19.17 -2.05 1.04
CA SER A 421 -18.16 -1.01 0.88
C SER A 421 -18.50 -0.11 -0.30
N GLU A 422 -18.60 1.20 -0.07
CA GLU A 422 -18.79 2.21 -1.14
C GLU A 422 -17.47 2.79 -1.67
N ALA A 423 -16.31 2.23 -1.26
CA ALA A 423 -15.00 2.70 -1.68
C ALA A 423 -14.93 2.88 -3.21
N GLY A 424 -14.60 4.08 -3.68
CA GLY A 424 -14.54 4.43 -5.09
C GLY A 424 -15.90 4.58 -5.82
N ALA A 425 -17.07 4.39 -5.17
CA ALA A 425 -18.38 4.52 -5.82
C ALA A 425 -18.62 5.93 -6.38
N SER A 426 -18.17 6.97 -5.67
CA SER A 426 -18.23 8.36 -6.15
C SER A 426 -17.37 8.60 -7.39
N VAL A 427 -16.20 7.94 -7.47
CA VAL A 427 -15.32 8.02 -8.66
C VAL A 427 -15.97 7.32 -9.84
N TYR A 428 -16.55 6.13 -9.63
CA TYR A 428 -17.31 5.44 -10.67
C TYR A 428 -18.46 6.30 -11.18
N SER A 429 -19.32 6.84 -10.30
CA SER A 429 -20.51 7.59 -10.69
C SER A 429 -20.18 8.82 -11.53
N ALA A 430 -19.03 9.47 -11.32
CA ALA A 430 -18.55 10.61 -12.09
C ALA A 430 -17.71 10.22 -13.33
N SER A 431 -17.43 8.93 -13.56
CA SER A 431 -16.60 8.49 -14.67
C SER A 431 -17.32 8.57 -16.03
N GLU A 432 -16.53 8.69 -17.09
CA GLU A 432 -17.01 8.62 -18.47
C GLU A 432 -17.68 7.27 -18.73
N PHE A 433 -17.08 6.18 -18.23
CA PHE A 433 -17.65 4.84 -18.37
C PHE A 433 -19.05 4.74 -17.77
N ALA A 434 -19.27 5.25 -16.54
CA ALA A 434 -20.60 5.24 -15.92
C ALA A 434 -21.60 6.12 -16.67
N SER A 435 -21.15 7.20 -17.33
CA SER A 435 -21.99 8.04 -18.16
C SER A 435 -22.45 7.33 -19.45
N GLN A 436 -21.59 6.50 -20.02
CA GLN A 436 -21.92 5.68 -21.19
C GLN A 436 -22.77 4.45 -20.81
N GLU A 437 -22.49 3.83 -19.66
CA GLU A 437 -23.23 2.65 -19.16
C GLU A 437 -24.65 3.01 -18.68
N LEU A 438 -24.82 4.19 -18.09
CA LEU A 438 -26.06 4.67 -17.46
C LEU A 438 -26.40 6.09 -17.92
N PRO A 439 -26.63 6.32 -19.25
CA PRO A 439 -26.81 7.66 -19.83
C PRO A 439 -28.07 8.37 -19.31
N GLU A 440 -29.10 7.61 -18.98
CA GLU A 440 -30.38 8.14 -18.51
C GLU A 440 -30.42 8.46 -17.02
N LEU A 441 -29.36 8.07 -16.26
CA LEU A 441 -29.32 8.26 -14.81
C LEU A 441 -28.51 9.47 -14.41
N ASP A 442 -29.08 10.26 -13.49
CA ASP A 442 -28.34 11.32 -12.80
C ASP A 442 -27.11 10.75 -12.07
N VAL A 443 -26.02 11.50 -12.08
CA VAL A 443 -24.75 11.11 -11.46
C VAL A 443 -24.91 10.66 -10.01
N SER A 444 -25.83 11.28 -9.25
CA SER A 444 -26.07 10.96 -7.85
C SER A 444 -26.73 9.59 -7.62
N LEU A 445 -27.42 9.03 -8.62
CA LEU A 445 -28.08 7.72 -8.52
C LEU A 445 -27.16 6.56 -8.92
N ARG A 446 -26.13 6.83 -9.71
CA ARG A 446 -25.18 5.80 -10.19
C ARG A 446 -24.41 5.13 -9.04
N GLY A 447 -24.19 5.86 -7.94
CA GLY A 447 -23.61 5.31 -6.71
C GLY A 447 -24.44 4.18 -6.11
N ALA A 448 -25.74 4.36 -5.99
CA ALA A 448 -26.66 3.33 -5.49
C ALA A 448 -26.72 2.09 -6.40
N VAL A 449 -26.64 2.28 -7.73
CA VAL A 449 -26.51 1.17 -8.69
C VAL A 449 -25.24 0.37 -8.44
N SER A 450 -24.11 1.07 -8.30
CA SER A 450 -22.81 0.42 -8.03
C SER A 450 -22.82 -0.36 -6.71
N ILE A 451 -23.41 0.19 -5.65
CA ILE A 451 -23.55 -0.48 -4.35
C ILE A 451 -24.38 -1.77 -4.48
N ALA A 452 -25.49 -1.74 -5.23
CA ALA A 452 -26.30 -2.93 -5.47
C ALA A 452 -25.54 -4.02 -6.25
N ARG A 453 -24.88 -3.63 -7.36
CA ARG A 453 -24.11 -4.55 -8.21
C ARG A 453 -22.88 -5.13 -7.51
N ARG A 454 -22.22 -4.37 -6.61
CA ARG A 454 -21.12 -4.88 -5.80
C ARG A 454 -21.54 -6.00 -4.88
N LEU A 455 -22.77 -5.98 -4.36
CA LEU A 455 -23.27 -7.09 -3.57
C LEU A 455 -23.49 -8.33 -4.43
N GLN A 456 -23.98 -8.15 -5.68
CA GLN A 456 -24.15 -9.25 -6.61
C GLN A 456 -22.81 -9.87 -7.01
N ASP A 457 -21.85 -9.07 -7.46
CA ASP A 457 -20.49 -9.49 -7.80
C ASP A 457 -19.48 -8.34 -7.58
N PRO A 458 -18.71 -8.38 -6.45
CA PRO A 458 -17.72 -7.36 -6.14
C PRO A 458 -16.66 -7.20 -7.23
N LEU A 459 -16.13 -8.30 -7.76
CA LEU A 459 -15.08 -8.27 -8.77
C LEU A 459 -15.56 -7.60 -10.07
N ALA A 460 -16.72 -8.00 -10.56
CA ALA A 460 -17.29 -7.49 -11.83
C ALA A 460 -17.59 -5.99 -11.79
N GLU A 461 -17.91 -5.47 -10.62
CA GLU A 461 -18.19 -4.04 -10.44
C GLU A 461 -16.95 -3.21 -10.14
N LEU A 462 -16.07 -3.67 -9.22
CA LEU A 462 -14.90 -2.91 -8.80
C LEU A 462 -13.85 -2.73 -9.91
N VAL A 463 -13.77 -3.64 -10.87
CA VAL A 463 -12.86 -3.51 -12.04
C VAL A 463 -13.17 -2.32 -12.94
N LYS A 464 -14.38 -1.73 -12.83
CA LYS A 464 -14.80 -0.52 -13.55
C LYS A 464 -14.15 0.75 -13.00
N ILE A 465 -13.50 0.67 -11.85
CA ILE A 465 -12.86 1.78 -11.12
C ILE A 465 -11.36 1.64 -11.26
N ASP A 466 -10.67 2.77 -11.50
CA ASP A 466 -9.20 2.78 -11.41
C ASP A 466 -8.78 2.29 -10.01
N PRO A 467 -7.98 1.21 -9.90
CA PRO A 467 -7.64 0.59 -8.62
C PRO A 467 -7.07 1.55 -7.59
N LYS A 468 -6.28 2.55 -8.02
CA LYS A 468 -5.73 3.60 -7.14
C LYS A 468 -6.79 4.52 -6.55
N SER A 469 -7.99 4.56 -7.12
CA SER A 469 -9.12 5.35 -6.64
C SER A 469 -10.02 4.59 -5.65
N ILE A 470 -9.78 3.30 -5.47
CA ILE A 470 -10.42 2.49 -4.42
C ILE A 470 -9.68 2.75 -3.11
N GLY A 471 -10.39 3.23 -2.08
CA GLY A 471 -9.80 3.49 -0.76
C GLY A 471 -9.52 2.19 -0.02
N VAL A 472 -8.28 1.72 -0.04
CA VAL A 472 -7.85 0.43 0.57
C VAL A 472 -6.88 0.61 1.73
N GLY A 473 -6.56 1.84 2.12
CA GLY A 473 -5.68 2.09 3.27
C GLY A 473 -5.42 3.57 3.57
N GLN A 474 -4.87 3.80 4.77
CA GLN A 474 -4.47 5.13 5.21
C GLN A 474 -3.22 5.59 4.43
N TYR A 475 -3.08 6.90 4.22
CA TYR A 475 -1.93 7.53 3.52
C TYR A 475 -1.76 7.11 2.06
N GLN A 476 -2.76 6.48 1.43
CA GLN A 476 -2.70 6.03 0.03
C GLN A 476 -2.29 7.17 -0.94
N HIS A 477 -2.76 8.39 -0.69
CA HIS A 477 -2.45 9.58 -1.51
C HIS A 477 -1.07 10.18 -1.25
N ASP A 478 -0.32 9.70 -0.26
CA ASP A 478 1.03 10.15 0.06
C ASP A 478 2.13 9.27 -0.57
N LEU A 479 1.73 8.17 -1.21
CA LEU A 479 2.63 7.22 -1.88
C LEU A 479 2.95 7.61 -3.32
N SER A 480 3.99 6.99 -3.88
CA SER A 480 4.30 7.08 -5.31
C SER A 480 3.13 6.53 -6.15
N GLU A 481 2.47 7.40 -6.93
CA GLU A 481 1.32 7.04 -7.76
C GLU A 481 1.65 5.92 -8.77
N VAL A 482 2.81 5.98 -9.40
CA VAL A 482 3.24 4.98 -10.39
C VAL A 482 3.43 3.60 -9.76
N LYS A 483 4.05 3.55 -8.56
CA LYS A 483 4.28 2.30 -7.84
C LYS A 483 2.98 1.70 -7.35
N LEU A 484 2.12 2.53 -6.77
CA LEU A 484 0.80 2.12 -6.28
C LEU A 484 -0.07 1.58 -7.43
N SER A 485 -0.23 2.35 -8.52
CA SER A 485 -1.04 1.93 -9.68
C SER A 485 -0.60 0.57 -10.21
N ARG A 486 0.70 0.40 -10.45
CA ARG A 486 1.26 -0.85 -10.98
C ARG A 486 0.98 -2.05 -10.08
N SER A 487 1.17 -1.90 -8.76
CA SER A 487 0.92 -2.98 -7.82
C SER A 487 -0.56 -3.34 -7.74
N LEU A 488 -1.46 -2.34 -7.72
CA LEU A 488 -2.89 -2.57 -7.66
C LEU A 488 -3.44 -3.14 -8.98
N ASP A 489 -2.92 -2.71 -10.13
CA ASP A 489 -3.28 -3.26 -11.45
C ASP A 489 -2.90 -4.75 -11.56
N ALA A 490 -1.72 -5.13 -11.04
CA ALA A 490 -1.31 -6.53 -10.98
C ALA A 490 -2.26 -7.38 -10.12
N VAL A 491 -2.72 -6.85 -8.97
CA VAL A 491 -3.72 -7.53 -8.11
C VAL A 491 -5.03 -7.75 -8.85
N VAL A 492 -5.52 -6.73 -9.57
CA VAL A 492 -6.77 -6.87 -10.36
C VAL A 492 -6.61 -7.94 -11.43
N GLU A 493 -5.50 -7.92 -12.16
CA GLU A 493 -5.20 -8.93 -13.18
C GLU A 493 -5.17 -10.33 -12.58
N ASP A 494 -4.49 -10.53 -11.47
CA ASP A 494 -4.39 -11.84 -10.79
C ASP A 494 -5.76 -12.32 -10.30
N CYS A 495 -6.58 -11.44 -9.72
CA CYS A 495 -7.92 -11.79 -9.23
C CYS A 495 -8.85 -12.18 -10.38
N VAL A 496 -8.89 -11.39 -11.47
CA VAL A 496 -9.75 -11.64 -12.62
C VAL A 496 -9.39 -12.97 -13.30
N ASN A 497 -8.10 -13.21 -13.53
CA ASN A 497 -7.63 -14.45 -14.16
C ASN A 497 -7.75 -15.66 -13.20
N GLY A 498 -7.62 -15.44 -11.89
CA GLY A 498 -7.83 -16.48 -10.87
C GLY A 498 -9.28 -16.97 -10.82
N VAL A 499 -10.25 -16.07 -10.88
CA VAL A 499 -11.70 -16.38 -10.89
C VAL A 499 -12.13 -16.92 -12.26
N GLY A 500 -11.61 -16.33 -13.35
CA GLY A 500 -12.07 -16.56 -14.71
C GLY A 500 -13.34 -15.75 -15.06
N VAL A 501 -13.56 -15.51 -16.34
CA VAL A 501 -14.56 -14.54 -16.82
C VAL A 501 -15.52 -15.21 -17.81
N ASP A 502 -16.83 -15.09 -17.57
CA ASP A 502 -17.84 -15.50 -18.54
C ASP A 502 -17.91 -14.45 -19.67
N VAL A 503 -17.53 -14.84 -20.87
CA VAL A 503 -17.43 -13.94 -22.03
C VAL A 503 -18.78 -13.39 -22.46
N ASN A 504 -19.86 -14.11 -22.19
CA ASN A 504 -21.21 -13.75 -22.62
C ASN A 504 -21.87 -12.70 -21.71
N THR A 505 -21.40 -12.56 -20.46
CA THR A 505 -21.98 -11.62 -19.48
C THR A 505 -21.02 -10.50 -19.06
N ALA A 506 -19.71 -10.67 -19.28
CA ALA A 506 -18.70 -9.74 -18.82
C ALA A 506 -18.79 -8.37 -19.51
N SER A 507 -18.52 -7.31 -18.73
CA SER A 507 -18.35 -5.95 -19.26
C SER A 507 -16.98 -5.78 -19.95
N ALA A 508 -16.84 -4.78 -20.82
CA ALA A 508 -15.55 -4.48 -21.45
C ALA A 508 -14.41 -4.22 -20.44
N PRO A 509 -14.61 -3.46 -19.34
CA PRO A 509 -13.58 -3.29 -18.30
C PRO A 509 -13.15 -4.61 -17.63
N LEU A 510 -14.07 -5.55 -17.42
CA LEU A 510 -13.74 -6.86 -16.85
C LEU A 510 -12.93 -7.70 -17.85
N LEU A 511 -13.35 -7.73 -19.12
CA LEU A 511 -12.64 -8.41 -20.19
C LEU A 511 -11.23 -7.85 -20.40
N ALA A 512 -11.05 -6.53 -20.30
CA ALA A 512 -9.75 -5.88 -20.46
C ALA A 512 -8.71 -6.27 -19.39
N ARG A 513 -9.12 -6.92 -18.29
CA ARG A 513 -8.24 -7.45 -17.25
C ARG A 513 -7.88 -8.93 -17.46
N VAL A 514 -8.46 -9.57 -18.47
CA VAL A 514 -8.12 -10.95 -18.84
C VAL A 514 -6.79 -10.96 -19.58
N SER A 515 -5.94 -11.93 -19.26
CA SER A 515 -4.63 -12.13 -19.87
C SER A 515 -4.73 -12.05 -21.41
N GLY A 516 -3.89 -11.23 -22.02
CA GLY A 516 -3.83 -11.06 -23.49
C GLY A 516 -4.94 -10.21 -24.09
N ILE A 517 -5.85 -9.62 -23.28
CA ILE A 517 -6.95 -8.76 -23.76
C ILE A 517 -6.69 -7.32 -23.28
N GLY A 518 -6.48 -6.42 -24.24
CA GLY A 518 -6.46 -4.99 -23.97
C GLY A 518 -7.86 -4.36 -24.15
N SER A 519 -8.02 -3.08 -23.76
CA SER A 519 -9.31 -2.36 -23.80
C SER A 519 -10.00 -2.42 -25.16
N GLY A 520 -9.29 -2.12 -26.25
CA GLY A 520 -9.87 -2.15 -27.59
C GLY A 520 -10.29 -3.56 -28.07
N LEU A 521 -9.61 -4.62 -27.59
CA LEU A 521 -10.02 -5.99 -27.88
C LEU A 521 -11.24 -6.39 -27.04
N ALA A 522 -11.31 -5.94 -25.79
CA ALA A 522 -12.48 -6.14 -24.92
C ALA A 522 -13.73 -5.52 -25.53
N GLU A 523 -13.63 -4.31 -26.05
CA GLU A 523 -14.73 -3.63 -26.77
C GLU A 523 -15.16 -4.40 -28.02
N ASN A 524 -14.20 -4.94 -28.81
CA ASN A 524 -14.49 -5.76 -29.97
C ASN A 524 -15.22 -7.07 -29.60
N ILE A 525 -14.87 -7.70 -28.48
CA ILE A 525 -15.55 -8.91 -27.99
C ILE A 525 -17.01 -8.58 -27.65
N VAL A 526 -17.25 -7.47 -26.94
CA VAL A 526 -18.60 -7.02 -26.59
C VAL A 526 -19.41 -6.70 -27.87
N ALA A 527 -18.85 -5.91 -28.78
CA ALA A 527 -19.50 -5.54 -30.02
C ALA A 527 -19.84 -6.77 -30.90
N HIS A 528 -18.91 -7.76 -30.94
CA HIS A 528 -19.15 -9.00 -31.66
C HIS A 528 -20.35 -9.79 -31.10
N ARG A 529 -20.38 -9.94 -29.76
CA ARG A 529 -21.46 -10.58 -29.00
C ARG A 529 -22.82 -9.89 -29.24
N ASP A 530 -22.83 -8.56 -29.19
CA ASP A 530 -24.05 -7.78 -29.33
C ASP A 530 -24.59 -7.84 -30.76
N SER A 531 -23.72 -8.01 -31.76
CA SER A 531 -24.11 -8.07 -33.19
C SER A 531 -24.43 -9.49 -33.67
N ASN A 532 -23.74 -10.52 -33.14
CA ASN A 532 -23.84 -11.90 -33.67
C ASN A 532 -24.49 -12.86 -32.66
N GLY A 533 -24.86 -12.40 -31.46
CA GLY A 533 -25.37 -13.24 -30.40
C GLY A 533 -24.26 -13.81 -29.50
N PRO A 534 -24.62 -14.57 -28.44
CA PRO A 534 -23.68 -15.12 -27.48
C PRO A 534 -22.73 -16.14 -28.14
N PHE A 535 -21.50 -16.19 -27.65
CA PHE A 535 -20.53 -17.19 -28.04
C PHE A 535 -20.99 -18.58 -27.58
N THR A 536 -21.02 -19.55 -28.48
CA THR A 536 -21.36 -20.95 -28.20
C THR A 536 -20.11 -21.82 -27.94
N SER A 537 -18.93 -21.33 -28.36
CA SER A 537 -17.66 -22.03 -28.13
C SER A 537 -16.48 -21.08 -28.02
N ARG A 538 -15.43 -21.48 -27.31
CA ARG A 538 -14.16 -20.73 -27.27
C ARG A 538 -13.55 -20.56 -28.67
N LYS A 539 -13.81 -21.51 -29.58
CA LYS A 539 -13.32 -21.43 -30.95
C LYS A 539 -13.89 -20.23 -31.69
N ALA A 540 -15.16 -19.86 -31.44
CA ALA A 540 -15.81 -18.69 -32.01
C ALA A 540 -15.17 -17.35 -31.63
N LEU A 541 -14.37 -17.29 -30.54
CA LEU A 541 -13.58 -16.11 -30.21
C LEU A 541 -12.60 -15.70 -31.32
N LYS A 542 -12.17 -16.64 -32.17
CA LYS A 542 -11.26 -16.36 -33.29
C LYS A 542 -11.89 -15.51 -34.40
N ASP A 543 -13.20 -15.40 -34.39
CA ASP A 543 -13.96 -14.60 -35.35
C ASP A 543 -14.06 -13.11 -34.91
N VAL A 544 -13.62 -12.82 -33.70
CA VAL A 544 -13.58 -11.44 -33.17
C VAL A 544 -12.47 -10.65 -33.87
N SER A 545 -12.81 -9.47 -34.37
CA SER A 545 -11.83 -8.57 -34.98
C SER A 545 -10.67 -8.25 -34.08
N ARG A 546 -9.43 -8.36 -34.58
CA ARG A 546 -8.14 -8.15 -33.88
C ARG A 546 -7.79 -9.20 -32.82
N LEU A 547 -8.57 -10.24 -32.61
CA LEU A 547 -8.21 -11.35 -31.75
C LEU A 547 -7.30 -12.33 -32.51
N GLY A 548 -6.00 -12.02 -32.51
CA GLY A 548 -5.00 -12.86 -33.19
C GLY A 548 -4.64 -14.13 -32.41
N PRO A 549 -3.85 -15.03 -33.02
CA PRO A 549 -3.47 -16.31 -32.40
C PRO A 549 -2.85 -16.19 -31.02
N LYS A 550 -1.96 -15.20 -30.81
CA LYS A 550 -1.28 -14.95 -29.54
C LYS A 550 -2.25 -14.48 -28.44
N ALA A 551 -3.16 -13.56 -28.76
CA ALA A 551 -4.17 -13.11 -27.82
C ALA A 551 -5.13 -14.26 -27.44
N TYR A 552 -5.54 -15.06 -28.43
CA TYR A 552 -6.35 -16.26 -28.20
C TYR A 552 -5.66 -17.26 -27.28
N GLU A 553 -4.38 -17.57 -27.52
CA GLU A 553 -3.59 -18.44 -26.66
C GLU A 553 -3.57 -17.95 -25.20
N GLN A 554 -3.38 -16.67 -24.98
CA GLN A 554 -3.31 -16.14 -23.62
C GLN A 554 -4.66 -16.04 -22.92
N CYS A 555 -5.75 -15.72 -23.62
CA CYS A 555 -7.05 -15.45 -22.98
C CYS A 555 -7.96 -16.68 -22.87
N ALA A 556 -7.84 -17.65 -23.81
CA ALA A 556 -8.85 -18.70 -23.97
C ALA A 556 -9.07 -19.56 -22.71
N GLY A 557 -8.02 -19.81 -21.92
CA GLY A 557 -8.15 -20.58 -20.70
C GLY A 557 -8.84 -19.82 -19.54
N PHE A 558 -8.86 -18.50 -19.59
CA PHE A 558 -9.48 -17.65 -18.57
C PHE A 558 -10.91 -17.22 -18.93
N LEU A 559 -11.26 -17.26 -20.23
CA LEU A 559 -12.62 -17.00 -20.69
C LEU A 559 -13.47 -18.27 -20.59
N ARG A 560 -14.68 -18.14 -20.10
CA ARG A 560 -15.62 -19.25 -19.89
C ARG A 560 -16.86 -19.05 -20.73
N ILE A 561 -17.43 -20.15 -21.21
CA ILE A 561 -18.70 -20.18 -21.93
C ILE A 561 -19.58 -21.22 -21.24
N ARG A 562 -20.59 -20.77 -20.53
CA ARG A 562 -21.52 -21.64 -19.83
C ARG A 562 -22.64 -22.05 -20.80
N GLY A 563 -22.97 -23.36 -20.80
CA GLY A 563 -24.02 -23.86 -21.67
C GLY A 563 -23.69 -23.82 -23.16
N GLY A 564 -22.40 -23.79 -23.53
CA GLY A 564 -21.92 -23.83 -24.92
C GLY A 564 -21.89 -25.26 -25.51
N ASP A 565 -21.39 -25.35 -26.74
CA ASP A 565 -21.34 -26.62 -27.53
C ASP A 565 -20.36 -27.64 -26.91
N ASP A 566 -19.26 -27.19 -26.27
CA ASP A 566 -18.28 -28.06 -25.60
C ASP A 566 -18.30 -27.77 -24.08
N PRO A 567 -18.66 -28.74 -23.23
CA PRO A 567 -18.69 -28.55 -21.78
C PRO A 567 -17.33 -28.17 -21.19
N LEU A 568 -16.21 -28.45 -21.87
CA LEU A 568 -14.87 -28.00 -21.45
C LEU A 568 -14.70 -26.49 -21.51
N ASP A 569 -15.48 -25.78 -22.35
CA ASP A 569 -15.42 -24.33 -22.47
C ASP A 569 -15.95 -23.60 -21.22
N ALA A 570 -16.68 -24.29 -20.35
CA ALA A 570 -17.08 -23.76 -19.03
C ALA A 570 -15.97 -23.92 -17.96
N SER A 571 -14.94 -24.74 -18.22
CA SER A 571 -13.85 -25.06 -17.28
C SER A 571 -12.66 -24.08 -17.41
N SER A 572 -11.68 -24.20 -16.54
CA SER A 572 -10.39 -23.50 -16.65
C SER A 572 -9.33 -24.29 -17.45
N VAL A 573 -9.72 -25.42 -18.03
CA VAL A 573 -8.80 -26.20 -18.89
C VAL A 573 -8.51 -25.41 -20.17
N HIS A 574 -7.23 -25.24 -20.48
CA HIS A 574 -6.83 -24.52 -21.68
C HIS A 574 -7.17 -25.34 -22.93
N PRO A 575 -7.66 -24.72 -24.04
CA PRO A 575 -8.00 -25.45 -25.27
C PRO A 575 -6.87 -26.32 -25.83
N GLU A 576 -5.60 -25.95 -25.61
CA GLU A 576 -4.46 -26.78 -26.00
C GLU A 576 -4.42 -28.17 -25.32
N ALA A 577 -4.99 -28.26 -24.13
CA ALA A 577 -5.02 -29.49 -23.33
C ALA A 577 -6.28 -30.35 -23.56
N TYR A 578 -7.23 -29.91 -24.41
CA TYR A 578 -8.44 -30.67 -24.73
C TYR A 578 -8.11 -32.08 -25.27
N PRO A 579 -7.05 -32.31 -26.09
CA PRO A 579 -6.66 -33.67 -26.50
C PRO A 579 -6.35 -34.59 -25.32
N VAL A 580 -5.72 -34.05 -24.24
CA VAL A 580 -5.45 -34.83 -23.00
C VAL A 580 -6.76 -35.22 -22.32
N VAL A 581 -7.70 -34.29 -22.17
CA VAL A 581 -9.01 -34.57 -21.57
C VAL A 581 -9.80 -35.58 -22.39
N ARG A 582 -9.72 -35.51 -23.72
CA ARG A 582 -10.39 -36.48 -24.59
C ARG A 582 -9.78 -37.89 -24.45
N ARG A 583 -8.46 -38.04 -24.22
CA ARG A 583 -7.83 -39.32 -23.85
C ARG A 583 -8.36 -39.82 -22.51
N MET A 584 -8.48 -38.97 -21.50
CA MET A 584 -9.06 -39.30 -20.19
C MET A 584 -10.53 -39.74 -20.33
N ALA A 585 -11.31 -38.99 -21.10
CA ALA A 585 -12.72 -39.29 -21.35
C ALA A 585 -12.89 -40.65 -22.04
N LYS A 586 -12.02 -40.98 -23.01
CA LYS A 586 -12.04 -42.30 -23.68
C LYS A 586 -11.73 -43.42 -22.68
N ALA A 587 -10.79 -43.25 -21.77
CA ALA A 587 -10.48 -44.21 -20.72
C ALA A 587 -11.63 -44.35 -19.70
N ALA A 588 -12.38 -43.27 -19.42
CA ALA A 588 -13.48 -43.23 -18.45
C ALA A 588 -14.85 -43.64 -19.04
N GLY A 589 -14.96 -43.81 -20.35
CA GLY A 589 -16.23 -44.15 -21.01
C GLY A 589 -17.06 -43.01 -21.53
N GLY A 590 -16.54 -41.77 -21.52
CA GLY A 590 -17.19 -40.58 -22.07
C GLY A 590 -16.87 -39.29 -21.32
N VAL A 591 -17.09 -38.13 -21.99
CA VAL A 591 -16.85 -36.81 -21.38
C VAL A 591 -17.86 -36.58 -20.25
N ASP A 592 -19.11 -36.93 -20.43
CA ASP A 592 -20.18 -36.74 -19.45
C ASP A 592 -19.99 -37.62 -18.19
N VAL A 593 -19.30 -38.78 -18.33
CA VAL A 593 -18.95 -39.64 -17.20
C VAL A 593 -17.76 -39.06 -16.43
N LEU A 594 -16.88 -38.34 -17.10
CA LEU A 594 -15.66 -37.80 -16.52
C LEU A 594 -15.92 -36.50 -15.74
N ILE A 595 -16.67 -35.58 -16.33
CA ILE A 595 -16.92 -34.25 -15.78
C ILE A 595 -17.83 -34.32 -14.53
N GLY A 596 -17.37 -33.82 -13.41
CA GLY A 596 -18.12 -33.76 -12.13
C GLY A 596 -18.10 -35.06 -11.33
N SER A 597 -17.49 -36.15 -11.85
CA SER A 597 -17.42 -37.44 -11.17
C SER A 597 -16.10 -37.61 -10.42
N ALA A 598 -16.07 -37.17 -9.14
CA ALA A 598 -14.89 -37.33 -8.28
C ALA A 598 -14.39 -38.79 -8.18
N ALA A 599 -15.30 -39.78 -8.20
CA ALA A 599 -14.94 -41.20 -8.12
C ALA A 599 -14.19 -41.65 -9.38
N THR A 600 -14.71 -41.29 -10.57
CA THR A 600 -14.09 -41.61 -11.86
C THR A 600 -12.73 -40.94 -11.99
N LEU A 601 -12.65 -39.65 -11.68
CA LEU A 601 -11.40 -38.87 -11.77
C LEU A 601 -10.30 -39.39 -10.84
N ARG A 602 -10.65 -39.83 -9.63
CA ARG A 602 -9.68 -40.45 -8.69
C ARG A 602 -9.22 -41.85 -9.11
N SER A 603 -9.98 -42.53 -9.94
CA SER A 603 -9.58 -43.86 -10.48
C SER A 603 -8.56 -43.75 -11.61
N LEU A 604 -8.40 -42.55 -12.22
CA LEU A 604 -7.45 -42.31 -13.29
C LEU A 604 -6.05 -42.06 -12.74
N ASN A 605 -5.06 -42.75 -13.28
CA ASN A 605 -3.66 -42.47 -12.98
C ASN A 605 -3.15 -41.33 -13.83
N ALA A 606 -2.87 -40.16 -13.21
CA ALA A 606 -2.40 -38.97 -13.91
C ALA A 606 -1.16 -39.23 -14.81
N GLN A 607 -0.26 -40.11 -14.37
CA GLN A 607 0.98 -40.44 -15.11
C GLN A 607 0.74 -41.02 -16.52
N GLU A 608 -0.38 -41.69 -16.75
CA GLU A 608 -0.72 -42.29 -18.04
C GLU A 608 -1.12 -41.28 -19.12
N PHE A 609 -1.46 -40.03 -18.70
CA PHE A 609 -1.90 -38.95 -19.59
C PHE A 609 -0.82 -37.90 -19.81
N VAL A 610 0.35 -38.03 -19.19
CA VAL A 610 1.52 -37.18 -19.43
C VAL A 610 2.02 -37.39 -20.84
N ASP A 611 2.41 -36.29 -21.50
CA ASP A 611 3.05 -36.34 -22.81
C ASP A 611 4.17 -35.27 -22.90
N GLU A 612 4.80 -35.14 -24.08
CA GLU A 612 5.92 -34.22 -24.28
C GLU A 612 5.55 -32.76 -24.01
N LYS A 613 4.28 -32.38 -24.17
CA LYS A 613 3.78 -31.03 -24.01
C LYS A 613 3.20 -30.79 -22.63
N PHE A 614 2.55 -31.77 -22.03
CA PHE A 614 1.83 -31.66 -20.76
C PHE A 614 2.38 -32.60 -19.71
N GLY A 615 3.08 -32.08 -18.73
CA GLY A 615 3.66 -32.83 -17.63
C GLY A 615 2.63 -33.22 -16.55
N LEU A 616 3.10 -33.90 -15.54
CA LEU A 616 2.29 -34.32 -14.39
C LEU A 616 1.59 -33.18 -13.67
N PRO A 617 2.23 -31.98 -13.47
CA PRO A 617 1.56 -30.84 -12.86
C PRO A 617 0.31 -30.39 -13.61
N THR A 618 0.41 -30.19 -14.93
CA THR A 618 -0.73 -29.81 -15.77
C THR A 618 -1.81 -30.87 -15.80
N VAL A 619 -1.46 -32.14 -15.91
CA VAL A 619 -2.42 -33.25 -15.89
C VAL A 619 -3.16 -33.31 -14.54
N THR A 620 -2.46 -33.11 -13.44
CA THR A 620 -3.06 -33.07 -12.09
C THR A 620 -4.04 -31.88 -11.93
N ASP A 621 -3.69 -30.71 -12.44
CA ASP A 621 -4.57 -29.54 -12.43
C ASP A 621 -5.83 -29.76 -13.28
N ILE A 622 -5.69 -30.42 -14.43
CA ILE A 622 -6.83 -30.80 -15.28
C ILE A 622 -7.78 -31.72 -14.50
N LEU A 623 -7.29 -32.74 -13.83
CA LEU A 623 -8.11 -33.68 -13.05
C LEU A 623 -8.87 -32.96 -11.92
N ARG A 624 -8.22 -32.03 -11.22
CA ARG A 624 -8.87 -31.18 -10.17
C ARG A 624 -9.95 -30.28 -10.75
N GLU A 625 -9.67 -29.65 -11.89
CA GLU A 625 -10.63 -28.78 -12.55
C GLU A 625 -11.86 -29.54 -13.04
N LEU A 626 -11.69 -30.74 -13.59
CA LEU A 626 -12.78 -31.58 -14.08
C LEU A 626 -13.67 -32.14 -12.93
N GLU A 627 -13.18 -32.22 -11.70
CA GLU A 627 -13.99 -32.59 -10.53
C GLU A 627 -15.13 -31.58 -10.28
N LYS A 628 -14.86 -30.27 -10.46
CA LYS A 628 -15.83 -29.18 -10.33
C LYS A 628 -15.52 -28.08 -11.35
N PRO A 629 -15.90 -28.28 -12.61
CA PRO A 629 -15.54 -27.35 -13.71
C PRO A 629 -16.05 -25.95 -13.45
N GLY A 630 -15.20 -24.95 -13.67
CA GLY A 630 -15.57 -23.55 -13.55
C GLY A 630 -15.98 -23.14 -12.14
N ARG A 631 -15.54 -23.86 -11.09
CA ARG A 631 -15.80 -23.47 -9.70
C ARG A 631 -15.25 -22.07 -9.42
N ASP A 632 -16.11 -21.22 -8.85
CA ASP A 632 -15.68 -19.94 -8.30
C ASP A 632 -14.80 -20.19 -7.07
N PRO A 633 -13.56 -19.69 -7.03
CA PRO A 633 -12.67 -19.86 -5.88
C PRO A 633 -13.07 -18.99 -4.68
N ARG A 634 -13.98 -18.03 -4.88
CA ARG A 634 -14.44 -17.13 -3.81
C ARG A 634 -15.28 -17.88 -2.76
N PRO A 635 -15.30 -17.39 -1.49
CA PRO A 635 -16.09 -18.01 -0.45
C PRO A 635 -17.60 -17.94 -0.76
N ALA A 636 -18.37 -18.82 -0.12
CA ALA A 636 -19.84 -18.77 -0.21
C ALA A 636 -20.38 -17.53 0.54
N PHE A 637 -21.35 -16.85 -0.08
CA PHE A 637 -22.01 -15.69 0.53
C PHE A 637 -22.68 -16.04 1.85
N ARG A 638 -22.40 -15.27 2.89
CA ARG A 638 -23.00 -15.34 4.22
C ARG A 638 -23.25 -13.93 4.74
N THR A 639 -24.20 -13.76 5.64
CA THR A 639 -24.52 -12.47 6.27
C THR A 639 -24.28 -12.56 7.77
N ALA A 640 -23.72 -11.48 8.37
CA ALA A 640 -23.58 -11.37 9.82
C ALA A 640 -24.92 -11.00 10.45
N THR A 641 -25.15 -11.51 11.65
CA THR A 641 -26.32 -11.16 12.48
C THR A 641 -25.85 -10.23 13.59
N PHE A 642 -26.07 -8.92 13.41
CA PHE A 642 -25.78 -7.96 14.46
C PHE A 642 -26.77 -8.08 15.62
N ARG A 643 -26.30 -7.83 16.86
CA ARG A 643 -27.12 -7.92 18.06
C ARG A 643 -28.10 -6.76 18.11
N GLU A 644 -29.40 -7.07 18.28
CA GLU A 644 -30.44 -6.06 18.47
C GLU A 644 -30.16 -5.20 19.71
N GLY A 645 -30.44 -3.89 19.61
CA GLY A 645 -30.24 -2.93 20.70
C GLY A 645 -28.83 -2.45 20.92
N VAL A 646 -27.86 -2.80 20.04
CA VAL A 646 -26.50 -2.30 20.05
C VAL A 646 -26.30 -1.44 18.80
N GLU A 647 -26.56 -0.14 18.91
CA GLU A 647 -26.49 0.80 17.80
C GLU A 647 -25.43 1.88 17.99
N LYS A 648 -25.09 2.20 19.24
CA LYS A 648 -24.16 3.28 19.59
C LYS A 648 -23.01 2.77 20.45
N LEU A 649 -21.93 3.53 20.49
CA LEU A 649 -20.78 3.25 21.35
C LEU A 649 -21.18 3.11 22.83
N SER A 650 -22.19 3.88 23.28
CA SER A 650 -22.74 3.83 24.63
C SER A 650 -23.47 2.53 24.96
N ASP A 651 -23.86 1.75 23.97
CA ASP A 651 -24.63 0.50 24.15
C ASP A 651 -23.68 -0.71 24.32
N LEU A 652 -22.37 -0.46 24.10
CA LEU A 652 -21.35 -1.48 24.28
C LEU A 652 -20.90 -1.55 25.73
N GLU A 653 -20.94 -2.75 26.30
CA GLU A 653 -20.40 -3.05 27.61
C GLU A 653 -19.22 -4.05 27.51
N ALA A 654 -18.21 -3.85 28.34
CA ALA A 654 -17.09 -4.78 28.43
C ALA A 654 -17.60 -6.20 28.79
N GLY A 655 -17.13 -7.20 28.07
CA GLY A 655 -17.59 -8.60 28.22
C GLY A 655 -18.68 -9.03 27.25
N MET A 656 -19.33 -8.10 26.51
CA MET A 656 -20.29 -8.47 25.46
C MET A 656 -19.62 -9.30 24.38
N VAL A 657 -20.26 -10.39 23.99
CA VAL A 657 -19.88 -11.19 22.81
C VAL A 657 -20.82 -10.83 21.67
N LEU A 658 -20.21 -10.37 20.57
CA LEU A 658 -20.92 -9.86 19.39
C LEU A 658 -20.45 -10.59 18.15
N GLU A 659 -21.31 -10.72 17.16
CA GLU A 659 -20.92 -11.07 15.80
C GLU A 659 -20.58 -9.78 15.05
N GLY A 660 -19.51 -9.79 14.29
CA GLY A 660 -19.07 -8.63 13.51
C GLY A 660 -18.45 -9.02 12.18
N VAL A 661 -18.31 -8.04 11.31
CA VAL A 661 -17.69 -8.18 9.99
C VAL A 661 -16.34 -7.51 10.03
N VAL A 662 -15.30 -8.21 9.60
CA VAL A 662 -13.96 -7.63 9.44
C VAL A 662 -14.01 -6.63 8.29
N THR A 663 -13.77 -5.36 8.58
CA THR A 663 -13.80 -4.27 7.58
C THR A 663 -12.43 -4.03 6.97
N ASN A 664 -11.35 -4.19 7.75
CA ASN A 664 -9.99 -3.97 7.31
C ASN A 664 -8.99 -4.76 8.16
N VAL A 665 -7.86 -5.16 7.56
CA VAL A 665 -6.76 -5.84 8.25
C VAL A 665 -5.46 -5.06 8.03
N ALA A 666 -4.83 -4.66 9.13
CA ALA A 666 -3.54 -3.98 9.18
C ALA A 666 -2.49 -4.87 9.85
N ALA A 667 -1.21 -4.53 9.73
CA ALA A 667 -0.13 -5.32 10.34
C ALA A 667 -0.24 -5.48 11.87
N PHE A 668 -0.89 -4.52 12.55
CA PHE A 668 -1.06 -4.52 14.01
C PHE A 668 -2.40 -5.13 14.47
N GLY A 669 -3.30 -5.52 13.56
CA GLY A 669 -4.58 -6.12 13.93
C GLY A 669 -5.67 -5.96 12.89
N ALA A 670 -6.91 -6.32 13.24
CA ALA A 670 -8.08 -6.24 12.38
C ALA A 670 -9.12 -5.26 12.94
N PHE A 671 -9.73 -4.51 12.04
CA PHE A 671 -10.89 -3.68 12.34
C PHE A 671 -12.17 -4.48 12.09
N VAL A 672 -13.09 -4.44 13.05
CA VAL A 672 -14.32 -5.23 13.01
C VAL A 672 -15.51 -4.32 13.26
N ASP A 673 -16.43 -4.28 12.32
CA ASP A 673 -17.74 -3.66 12.48
C ASP A 673 -18.63 -4.59 13.32
N VAL A 674 -19.01 -4.14 14.50
CA VAL A 674 -19.88 -4.88 15.44
C VAL A 674 -21.29 -4.30 15.53
N GLY A 675 -21.68 -3.48 14.54
CA GLY A 675 -23.01 -2.88 14.47
C GLY A 675 -23.11 -1.47 15.07
N VAL A 676 -22.03 -0.87 15.55
CA VAL A 676 -21.98 0.51 16.09
C VAL A 676 -21.29 1.48 15.12
N HIS A 677 -21.40 2.81 15.35
CA HIS A 677 -20.85 3.85 14.46
C HIS A 677 -19.33 3.87 14.33
N GLN A 678 -18.62 3.00 15.04
CA GLN A 678 -17.15 2.95 15.07
C GLN A 678 -16.70 1.51 15.03
N ASP A 679 -15.77 1.20 14.11
CA ASP A 679 -15.14 -0.12 14.07
C ASP A 679 -14.31 -0.35 15.34
N GLY A 680 -14.40 -1.56 15.90
CA GLY A 680 -13.53 -2.00 16.98
C GLY A 680 -12.22 -2.58 16.44
N LEU A 681 -11.15 -2.46 17.23
CA LEU A 681 -9.84 -3.02 16.91
C LEU A 681 -9.61 -4.31 17.68
N VAL A 682 -9.36 -5.40 16.97
CA VAL A 682 -8.73 -6.61 17.51
C VAL A 682 -7.23 -6.51 17.25
N HIS A 683 -6.45 -6.19 18.28
CA HIS A 683 -4.99 -6.15 18.16
C HIS A 683 -4.42 -7.54 17.84
N VAL A 684 -3.30 -7.63 17.12
CA VAL A 684 -2.68 -8.91 16.72
C VAL A 684 -2.46 -9.87 17.89
N SER A 685 -2.12 -9.36 19.08
CA SER A 685 -1.97 -10.17 20.30
C SER A 685 -3.28 -10.70 20.87
N ALA A 686 -4.44 -10.17 20.45
CA ALA A 686 -5.77 -10.57 20.87
C ALA A 686 -6.49 -11.47 19.85
N MET A 687 -5.81 -11.83 18.74
CA MET A 687 -6.39 -12.66 17.67
C MET A 687 -6.31 -14.15 17.94
N SER A 688 -5.19 -14.61 18.52
CA SER A 688 -4.93 -16.02 18.78
C SER A 688 -4.11 -16.18 20.06
N ARG A 689 -4.13 -17.40 20.63
CA ARG A 689 -3.19 -17.78 21.72
C ARG A 689 -1.79 -18.06 21.22
N ASN A 690 -1.67 -18.49 19.95
CA ASN A 690 -0.40 -18.68 19.29
C ASN A 690 0.11 -17.35 18.74
N PHE A 691 1.44 -17.24 18.60
CA PHE A 691 2.04 -16.07 17.98
C PHE A 691 1.54 -15.93 16.53
N VAL A 692 0.96 -14.79 16.20
CA VAL A 692 0.47 -14.43 14.87
C VAL A 692 1.46 -13.46 14.26
N LYS A 693 2.08 -13.87 13.16
CA LYS A 693 3.03 -13.00 12.42
C LYS A 693 2.29 -12.01 11.53
N ASP A 694 1.28 -12.46 10.84
CA ASP A 694 0.42 -11.64 9.98
C ASP A 694 -1.05 -11.85 10.39
N PRO A 695 -1.78 -10.80 10.80
CA PRO A 695 -3.22 -10.87 11.10
C PRO A 695 -4.07 -11.54 10.02
N ARG A 696 -3.65 -11.50 8.75
CA ARG A 696 -4.34 -12.14 7.61
C ARG A 696 -4.28 -13.66 7.62
N GLU A 697 -3.40 -14.26 8.42
CA GLU A 697 -3.39 -15.72 8.65
C GLU A 697 -4.61 -16.16 9.48
N VAL A 698 -5.20 -15.22 10.24
CA VAL A 698 -6.32 -15.49 11.15
C VAL A 698 -7.65 -15.01 10.59
N VAL A 699 -7.71 -13.78 10.04
CA VAL A 699 -8.93 -13.18 9.50
C VAL A 699 -8.64 -12.37 8.23
N LYS A 700 -9.67 -12.22 7.38
CA LYS A 700 -9.64 -11.41 6.15
C LYS A 700 -10.80 -10.41 6.15
N PRO A 701 -10.68 -9.27 5.44
CA PRO A 701 -11.80 -8.37 5.20
C PRO A 701 -13.00 -9.11 4.61
N GLY A 702 -14.20 -8.86 5.17
CA GLY A 702 -15.42 -9.57 4.83
C GLY A 702 -15.72 -10.83 5.66
N ASP A 703 -14.75 -11.31 6.45
CA ASP A 703 -15.01 -12.45 7.36
C ASP A 703 -15.99 -12.06 8.47
N ILE A 704 -16.91 -12.97 8.77
CA ILE A 704 -17.81 -12.86 9.90
C ILE A 704 -17.17 -13.55 11.10
N VAL A 705 -16.94 -12.78 12.16
CA VAL A 705 -16.22 -13.23 13.35
C VAL A 705 -17.03 -12.97 14.62
N LYS A 706 -16.84 -13.84 15.62
CA LYS A 706 -17.32 -13.55 16.97
C LYS A 706 -16.22 -12.88 17.77
N VAL A 707 -16.52 -11.71 18.31
CA VAL A 707 -15.61 -10.91 19.10
C VAL A 707 -16.18 -10.61 20.48
N LYS A 708 -15.29 -10.43 21.44
CA LYS A 708 -15.67 -9.96 22.78
C LYS A 708 -15.14 -8.54 22.99
N VAL A 709 -15.99 -7.68 23.53
CA VAL A 709 -15.64 -6.31 23.89
C VAL A 709 -14.77 -6.33 25.14
N MET A 710 -13.55 -5.79 25.03
CA MET A 710 -12.61 -5.71 26.15
C MET A 710 -12.70 -4.36 26.85
N GLU A 711 -12.75 -3.28 26.08
CA GLU A 711 -12.76 -1.92 26.59
C GLU A 711 -13.47 -0.99 25.59
N VAL A 712 -14.17 0.00 26.11
CA VAL A 712 -14.80 1.07 25.32
C VAL A 712 -14.32 2.43 25.84
N ASP A 713 -13.47 3.12 25.08
CA ASP A 713 -13.04 4.48 25.35
C ASP A 713 -13.91 5.47 24.55
N ALA A 714 -14.96 5.95 25.20
CA ALA A 714 -15.91 6.88 24.58
C ALA A 714 -15.27 8.25 24.25
N ALA A 715 -14.28 8.70 25.02
CA ALA A 715 -13.60 9.98 24.81
C ALA A 715 -12.73 9.98 23.55
N ARG A 716 -12.04 8.86 23.30
CA ARG A 716 -11.19 8.67 22.13
C ARG A 716 -11.91 7.96 20.99
N LYS A 717 -13.16 7.58 21.16
CA LYS A 717 -13.95 6.77 20.20
C LYS A 717 -13.22 5.49 19.81
N ARG A 718 -12.66 4.76 20.75
CA ARG A 718 -11.95 3.51 20.52
C ARG A 718 -12.66 2.34 21.20
N ILE A 719 -12.74 1.21 20.48
CA ILE A 719 -13.31 -0.05 20.97
C ILE A 719 -12.20 -1.10 20.86
N SER A 720 -11.82 -1.68 21.97
CA SER A 720 -10.86 -2.80 22.02
C SER A 720 -11.63 -4.11 22.03
N LEU A 721 -11.32 -4.98 21.06
CA LEU A 721 -11.96 -6.27 20.87
C LEU A 721 -10.94 -7.42 20.96
N THR A 722 -11.43 -8.63 21.25
CA THR A 722 -10.64 -9.87 21.17
C THR A 722 -11.41 -10.97 20.43
N LEU A 723 -10.67 -11.79 19.65
CA LEU A 723 -11.19 -13.03 19.06
C LEU A 723 -11.16 -14.19 20.08
N ARG A 724 -10.40 -14.04 21.16
CA ARG A 724 -10.32 -15.04 22.25
C ARG A 724 -11.48 -14.78 23.23
N LEU A 725 -12.58 -15.48 23.03
CA LEU A 725 -13.83 -15.26 23.77
C LEU A 725 -13.74 -15.56 25.28
N ASP A 726 -12.69 -16.21 25.72
CA ASP A 726 -12.37 -16.51 27.11
C ASP A 726 -11.51 -15.45 27.81
N ASP A 727 -11.01 -14.44 27.09
CA ASP A 727 -10.34 -13.29 27.71
C ASP A 727 -11.29 -12.54 28.66
N GLU A 728 -10.80 -12.11 29.84
CA GLU A 728 -11.60 -11.34 30.79
C GLU A 728 -11.40 -9.83 30.61
N PRO A 729 -12.46 -9.01 30.55
CA PRO A 729 -12.37 -7.57 30.47
C PRO A 729 -11.65 -6.98 31.69
N GLY A 730 -10.77 -6.00 31.46
CA GLY A 730 -10.06 -5.31 32.53
C GLY A 730 -8.72 -5.93 32.95
N VAL A 731 -8.35 -7.10 32.43
CA VAL A 731 -6.99 -7.64 32.57
C VAL A 731 -6.18 -7.19 31.34
N ALA A 732 -5.58 -6.00 31.41
CA ALA A 732 -4.64 -5.56 30.38
C ALA A 732 -3.53 -6.61 30.25
N GLY A 733 -3.41 -7.22 29.08
CA GLY A 733 -2.31 -8.10 28.73
C GLY A 733 -1.01 -7.32 28.86
N GLY A 734 -0.30 -7.53 29.95
CA GLY A 734 0.92 -6.81 30.30
C GLY A 734 1.94 -6.92 29.18
N GLY A 735 2.24 -5.80 28.55
CA GLY A 735 3.48 -5.62 27.82
C GLY A 735 4.61 -5.96 28.77
N ARG A 736 5.42 -6.95 28.44
CA ARG A 736 6.65 -7.26 29.14
C ARG A 736 7.57 -6.04 29.05
N GLU A 737 7.53 -5.19 30.07
CA GLU A 737 8.66 -4.32 30.37
C GLU A 737 9.90 -5.19 30.56
N ARG A 738 10.90 -4.99 29.73
CA ARG A 738 12.23 -5.54 29.90
C ARG A 738 12.81 -4.98 31.19
N ARG A 739 12.85 -5.79 32.25
CA ARG A 739 13.68 -5.55 33.43
C ARG A 739 15.13 -5.61 32.98
N GLY A 740 15.78 -4.47 32.95
CA GLY A 740 17.24 -4.34 32.98
C GLY A 740 17.79 -4.72 34.38
N GLY A 741 18.93 -5.32 34.35
CA GLY A 741 19.59 -6.13 35.33
C GLY A 741 19.90 -5.51 36.69
N GLU A 742 20.03 -6.44 37.59
CA GLU A 742 20.39 -6.37 39.00
C GLU A 742 21.72 -5.69 39.30
N GLY A 743 21.68 -4.88 40.35
CA GLY A 743 22.85 -4.54 41.15
C GLY A 743 22.51 -4.66 42.65
N ARG A 744 23.05 -5.70 43.30
CA ARG A 744 22.98 -5.97 44.75
C ARG A 744 23.73 -4.89 45.54
N SER A 745 23.16 -4.41 46.65
CA SER A 745 23.73 -4.61 48.01
C SER A 745 22.98 -3.74 49.04
N GLY A 746 22.58 -4.38 50.12
CA GLY A 746 22.98 -4.10 51.47
C GLY A 746 22.10 -3.20 52.34
N GLY A 747 21.26 -3.83 53.18
CA GLY A 747 21.25 -3.61 54.62
C GLY A 747 20.59 -2.32 55.18
N GLY A 748 19.54 -2.54 56.06
CA GLY A 748 19.25 -1.60 57.12
C GLY A 748 17.77 -1.29 57.37
N ARG A 749 17.18 -2.00 58.31
CA ARG A 749 15.91 -1.69 59.07
C ARG A 749 16.25 -0.83 60.28
N PRO A 750 15.29 -0.37 61.09
CA PRO A 750 14.08 0.45 60.90
C PRO A 750 14.06 1.65 61.90
N ALA A 751 13.07 2.57 61.78
CA ALA A 751 12.48 3.19 62.97
C ALA A 751 11.23 4.03 62.71
N GLN A 752 10.31 3.93 63.57
CA GLN A 752 8.98 4.54 63.77
C GLN A 752 9.02 6.04 64.06
N GLY A 753 7.87 6.66 63.90
CA GLY A 753 7.47 7.92 64.60
C GLY A 753 6.44 8.68 63.72
N GLN A 754 5.17 8.54 63.92
CA GLN A 754 4.18 9.20 64.77
C GLN A 754 4.06 10.73 64.60
N GLY A 755 2.79 11.13 64.28
CA GLY A 755 2.17 12.32 64.85
C GLY A 755 2.04 13.49 63.90
N GLY A 756 0.82 13.89 63.50
CA GLY A 756 -0.18 14.51 64.27
C GLY A 756 -0.66 15.77 63.63
N GLY A 757 -1.96 15.88 63.34
CA GLY A 757 -2.82 17.01 63.58
C GLY A 757 -2.65 18.24 62.69
N GLY A 758 -3.65 18.71 62.01
CA GLY A 758 -4.93 19.11 62.39
C GLY A 758 -5.31 20.48 61.79
N ARG A 759 -6.58 20.60 61.41
CA ARG A 759 -7.43 21.81 61.34
C ARG A 759 -7.35 22.77 60.13
N GLN A 760 -8.36 22.70 59.28
CA GLN A 760 -9.54 23.63 59.24
C GLN A 760 -9.21 25.10 59.01
N GLY A 761 -9.85 25.67 58.00
CA GLY A 761 -10.10 27.08 57.80
C GLY A 761 -10.91 27.39 56.55
N GLU A 762 -12.24 27.40 56.72
CA GLU A 762 -13.19 27.97 55.83
C GLU A 762 -12.96 29.48 55.55
N ARG A 763 -13.34 29.96 54.38
CA ARG A 763 -14.37 31.03 54.13
C ARG A 763 -14.15 31.69 52.76
N ARG A 764 -15.17 31.52 51.93
CA ARG A 764 -16.19 32.54 51.48
C ARG A 764 -15.71 33.78 50.73
N GLY A 765 -16.31 33.91 49.56
CA GLY A 765 -16.93 35.12 49.03
C GLY A 765 -16.25 35.71 47.83
N GLY A 766 -16.93 35.84 46.72
CA GLY A 766 -17.95 36.74 46.37
C GLY A 766 -17.86 37.07 44.89
N ALA A 767 -18.99 37.09 44.28
CA ALA A 767 -19.34 37.45 42.92
C ALA A 767 -18.98 38.90 42.56
N ARG A 768 -18.80 39.15 41.25
CA ARG A 768 -19.44 40.27 40.51
C ARG A 768 -18.97 40.31 39.06
N ALA A 769 -19.92 40.15 38.15
CA ALA A 769 -19.88 40.79 36.84
C ALA A 769 -20.16 42.29 37.01
N PRO A 770 -19.72 43.13 36.09
CA PRO A 770 -20.71 43.85 35.31
C PRO A 770 -20.33 44.18 33.83
N GLN A 771 -21.40 44.15 33.03
CA GLN A 771 -21.93 45.22 32.12
C GLN A 771 -21.12 45.73 30.93
N GLN A 772 -21.77 45.53 29.86
CA GLN A 772 -21.92 46.25 28.58
C GLN A 772 -21.40 47.70 28.51
N ARG A 773 -20.75 47.99 27.35
CA ARG A 773 -20.94 49.28 26.69
C ARG A 773 -20.98 49.10 25.15
N GLN A 774 -22.06 49.64 24.61
CA GLN A 774 -22.38 49.83 23.19
C GLN A 774 -21.46 50.85 22.53
N GLY A 775 -21.11 50.64 21.27
CA GLY A 775 -20.58 51.62 20.35
C GLY A 775 -20.94 51.29 18.91
N ARG A 776 -21.77 52.12 18.30
CA ARG A 776 -22.31 52.10 16.93
C ARG A 776 -21.23 52.26 15.86
N GLY A 777 -21.41 51.63 14.70
CA GLY A 777 -20.80 52.01 13.44
C GLY A 777 -21.03 50.98 12.34
N GLY A 778 -21.88 51.28 11.38
CA GLY A 778 -22.42 50.45 10.34
C GLY A 778 -21.42 50.07 9.23
N GLY A 779 -21.72 48.98 8.57
CA GLY A 779 -21.11 48.54 7.34
C GLY A 779 -21.78 47.25 6.88
N ARG A 780 -22.62 47.36 5.87
CA ARG A 780 -23.23 46.24 5.15
C ARG A 780 -22.11 45.36 4.53
N GLY A 781 -21.99 44.12 4.98
CA GLY A 781 -21.21 43.07 4.35
C GLY A 781 -22.11 41.87 4.10
N GLN A 782 -22.27 41.53 2.86
CA GLN A 782 -23.00 40.36 2.38
C GLN A 782 -22.35 39.09 2.97
N SER A 783 -23.17 38.26 3.59
CA SER A 783 -22.81 36.93 4.03
C SER A 783 -22.47 36.03 2.84
N ALA A 784 -21.21 35.58 2.78
CA ALA A 784 -20.76 34.51 1.89
C ALA A 784 -21.37 33.16 2.29
N PRO A 785 -21.76 32.30 1.34
CA PRO A 785 -22.23 30.95 1.64
C PRO A 785 -21.07 30.07 2.17
N PRO A 786 -21.38 29.05 3.00
CA PRO A 786 -20.36 28.14 3.52
C PRO A 786 -19.72 27.30 2.40
N PRO A 787 -18.46 26.84 2.56
CA PRO A 787 -17.71 26.19 1.50
C PRO A 787 -18.38 24.87 1.07
N ALA A 788 -18.56 24.72 -0.23
CA ALA A 788 -18.94 23.48 -0.85
C ALA A 788 -17.79 22.47 -0.73
N ASN A 789 -18.16 21.21 -0.57
CA ASN A 789 -17.31 20.02 -0.40
C ASN A 789 -16.04 20.05 -1.25
N ASP A 790 -14.88 20.35 -0.63
CA ASP A 790 -13.58 20.50 -1.31
C ASP A 790 -13.13 19.25 -2.10
N ALA A 791 -13.56 18.08 -1.68
CA ALA A 791 -13.20 16.81 -2.36
C ALA A 791 -13.83 16.69 -3.76
N MET A 792 -15.06 17.19 -3.95
CA MET A 792 -15.75 17.15 -5.24
C MET A 792 -15.24 18.24 -6.18
N ALA A 793 -14.93 19.42 -5.64
CA ALA A 793 -14.31 20.51 -6.39
C ALA A 793 -12.90 20.14 -6.87
N ASP A 794 -12.13 19.42 -6.05
CA ASP A 794 -10.80 18.91 -6.42
C ASP A 794 -10.85 17.74 -7.42
N ALA A 795 -11.85 16.87 -7.34
CA ALA A 795 -12.07 15.82 -8.33
C ALA A 795 -12.43 16.39 -9.71
N LEU A 796 -13.27 17.40 -9.75
CA LEU A 796 -13.67 18.09 -10.99
C LEU A 796 -12.50 18.89 -11.63
N ARG A 797 -11.62 19.49 -10.82
CA ARG A 797 -10.42 20.18 -11.30
C ARG A 797 -9.40 19.19 -11.89
N ARG A 798 -9.23 18.01 -11.26
CA ARG A 798 -8.32 16.96 -11.76
C ARG A 798 -8.83 16.30 -13.04
N ALA A 799 -10.14 16.26 -13.25
CA ALA A 799 -10.75 15.75 -14.46
C ALA A 799 -10.76 16.74 -15.64
N GLY A 800 -10.23 17.95 -15.45
CA GLY A 800 -10.19 18.97 -16.51
C GLY A 800 -11.56 19.56 -16.91
N LEU A 801 -12.58 19.36 -16.07
CA LEU A 801 -13.97 19.75 -16.36
C LEU A 801 -14.34 21.15 -15.84
N VAL A 802 -13.40 21.90 -15.27
CA VAL A 802 -13.60 23.30 -14.83
C VAL A 802 -12.40 24.15 -15.27
N ASP A 803 -12.67 25.13 -16.13
CA ASP A 803 -11.68 26.06 -16.65
C ASP A 803 -11.26 27.07 -15.56
N PRO A 804 -9.95 27.32 -15.33
CA PRO A 804 -9.45 28.22 -14.27
C PRO A 804 -9.75 29.73 -14.53
N LYS A 805 -10.40 30.12 -15.62
CA LYS A 805 -10.56 31.51 -16.05
C LYS A 805 -11.95 32.13 -15.90
N GLN A 806 -12.89 31.50 -15.21
CA GLN A 806 -14.12 32.18 -14.83
C GLN A 806 -14.15 32.47 -13.33
N ARG A 807 -13.71 33.66 -12.99
CA ARG A 807 -14.08 34.36 -11.75
C ARG A 807 -15.29 35.22 -12.01
#